data_ca0a27aa246617ed023785a0e273e137
#
_entry.id   ca0a27aa246617ed023785a0e273e137
#
_cell.length_a   1.000
_cell.length_b   1.000
_cell.length_c   1.000
_cell.angle_alpha   90.00
_cell.angle_beta   90.00
_cell.angle_gamma   90.00
#
_symmetry.space_group_name_H-M   'P 1'
#
loop_
_entity.id
_entity.type
_entity.pdbx_description
1 polymer ?
#
loop_
_entity_poly.entity_id
_entity_poly.type
_entity_poly.pdbx_seq_one_letter_code
_entity_poly.pdbx_strand_id
1 'polypeptide(L)'
;MLVEFRNRALLAALCGLAAPIAWAQESAETTTLRRVTVTDSAIEDRFDADDTDPVSRVRFDAPEVERQHAKNLIEILRSVPGVTADLQSDGETIKIKLRGIENQRFRGEKPGVAIVVDGVPVFERTGKVNVDLDNIERIEVVKGGASYLYGDDALAGAVIVTTKRGAGQRGLRFDADRGAFGYRRHLLHAGHAGDAFAAHLQYAEREQAGYYFLSSSRARTWSGNLQYALDDDSELALGFERSARFRDREGSVTGVTAARTDPRGRNEGRGYTRNFDVDLTRWNLRWSRDLDERSNLLAVVYEYRDETTYWSAPMRFDASGRPTTNVLDYSTLNDYRQAQRGAKAEYRATFDALALMGGIDLRRNVFENEATALNAFRTTPRGAVTPAGTLLSDDRTRERMRAAYGEAKFALGASTVATLNVRRDLVDAEFDAAAVPGNGHRRVSTGRSFEVDSYRAGLTHALSDASSIFASASTGFRLPSAEQLFRGETTTNALVRSNPDLRPEKAISVEFGARRSVRLAGWQATLGASLFQIDRDDFILDSNGEYASSNTTIGGGSQFRNIGGARSRGIELDARTSPHRSWAFEAAATFLDARFTRYDNAFVSLGNGNGSFVADPSAAQRADPAFWRSNYTVVAHDNTGKRIPRTPSRMLDLRAHWFPAPGWTVSGEIDYRAGSWADEINQERWPGRTLLHLGVRHETKLPGGSGARLLLFARVDNAFDRRHWLIARGANDANFDGVYDGEDVSIVPDPGRIWRFGLSLRY
;
A
#
# COMPACT_ATOMS: atom_id res chain seq x y z
N MET A 1 -8.10 35.98 -18.92
CA MET A 1 -8.65 36.91 -17.91
C MET A 1 -9.74 36.26 -17.04
N LEU A 2 -9.93 34.96 -17.06
CA LEU A 2 -10.92 34.20 -16.26
C LEU A 2 -10.30 33.11 -15.39
N VAL A 3 -8.97 33.01 -15.36
CA VAL A 3 -8.22 32.02 -14.54
C VAL A 3 -7.74 32.60 -13.21
N GLU A 4 -7.65 33.91 -13.07
CA GLU A 4 -7.16 34.55 -11.84
C GLU A 4 -8.19 34.66 -10.70
N PHE A 5 -9.49 34.50 -10.98
CA PHE A 5 -10.53 34.69 -9.95
C PHE A 5 -10.79 33.44 -9.08
N ARG A 6 -10.33 32.27 -9.51
CA ARG A 6 -10.56 31.01 -8.76
C ARG A 6 -9.58 30.78 -7.59
N ASN A 7 -8.41 31.38 -7.62
CA ASN A 7 -7.41 31.24 -6.57
C ASN A 7 -7.63 32.16 -5.35
N ARG A 8 -8.39 33.24 -5.52
CA ARG A 8 -8.66 34.18 -4.40
C ARG A 8 -9.72 33.68 -3.42
N ALA A 9 -10.61 32.82 -3.85
CA ALA A 9 -11.66 32.26 -2.98
C ALA A 9 -11.13 31.21 -1.97
N LEU A 10 -10.04 30.52 -2.29
CA LEU A 10 -9.43 29.56 -1.38
C LEU A 10 -8.63 30.23 -0.25
N LEU A 11 -7.98 31.37 -0.52
CA LEU A 11 -7.28 32.14 0.51
C LEU A 11 -8.25 32.82 1.48
N ALA A 12 -9.43 33.24 1.00
CA ALA A 12 -10.45 33.89 1.84
C ALA A 12 -11.13 32.90 2.82
N ALA A 13 -11.28 31.63 2.44
CA ALA A 13 -11.82 30.58 3.32
C ALA A 13 -10.86 30.20 4.45
N LEU A 14 -9.56 30.36 4.25
CA LEU A 14 -8.52 30.13 5.26
C LEU A 14 -8.44 31.24 6.30
N CYS A 15 -8.68 32.49 5.90
CA CYS A 15 -8.73 33.62 6.84
C CYS A 15 -9.97 33.60 7.75
N GLY A 16 -11.06 32.95 7.31
CA GLY A 16 -12.29 32.82 8.11
C GLY A 16 -12.21 31.81 9.26
N LEU A 17 -11.28 30.84 9.20
CA LEU A 17 -11.02 29.88 10.28
C LEU A 17 -9.98 30.38 11.30
N ALA A 18 -9.27 31.45 10.97
CA ALA A 18 -8.25 32.07 11.83
C ALA A 18 -8.76 33.27 12.67
N ALA A 19 -9.98 33.68 12.51
CA ALA A 19 -10.55 34.78 13.27
C ALA A 19 -11.98 34.45 13.75
N PRO A 20 -12.26 34.12 15.00
CA PRO A 20 -11.99 34.91 16.19
C PRO A 20 -11.58 34.09 17.42
N ILE A 21 -10.30 34.02 17.71
CA ILE A 21 -9.83 33.55 19.02
C ILE A 21 -8.80 34.56 19.53
N ALA A 22 -9.15 35.82 19.47
CA ALA A 22 -8.48 36.82 20.22
C ALA A 22 -9.39 37.20 21.41
N TRP A 23 -9.11 36.58 22.55
CA TRP A 23 -9.41 37.10 23.89
C TRP A 23 -9.01 36.07 24.92
N ALA A 24 -7.70 35.98 25.15
CA ALA A 24 -7.10 35.70 26.45
C ALA A 24 -5.71 36.31 26.38
N GLN A 25 -5.58 37.50 26.95
CA GLN A 25 -4.30 38.12 27.25
C GLN A 25 -3.73 37.33 28.45
N GLU A 26 -2.92 36.35 28.21
CA GLU A 26 -2.01 35.77 29.17
C GLU A 26 -0.59 36.13 28.74
N SER A 27 0.24 36.50 29.70
CA SER A 27 1.61 37.01 29.58
C SER A 27 2.42 36.23 28.51
N ALA A 28 3.10 36.95 27.63
CA ALA A 28 4.01 36.40 26.62
C ALA A 28 5.19 35.71 27.29
N GLU A 29 4.99 34.45 27.70
CA GLU A 29 6.11 33.52 27.86
C GLU A 29 6.57 33.10 26.47
N THR A 30 7.84 33.20 26.23
CA THR A 30 8.47 32.88 24.96
C THR A 30 8.25 31.38 24.67
N THR A 31 7.35 31.07 23.73
CA THR A 31 7.05 29.71 23.32
C THR A 31 8.26 29.13 22.58
N THR A 32 8.92 28.19 23.20
CA THR A 32 10.03 27.45 22.57
C THR A 32 9.52 26.14 22.01
N LEU A 33 9.76 25.87 20.74
CA LEU A 33 9.61 24.53 20.19
C LEU A 33 10.54 23.57 20.95
N ARG A 34 10.02 22.37 21.24
CA ARG A 34 10.80 21.36 21.96
C ARG A 34 12.09 21.10 21.19
N ARG A 35 13.23 21.21 21.86
CA ARG A 35 14.55 20.96 21.27
C ARG A 35 14.57 19.54 20.69
N VAL A 36 14.98 19.40 19.44
CA VAL A 36 15.22 18.07 18.85
C VAL A 36 16.38 17.47 19.62
N THR A 37 16.11 16.41 20.35
CA THR A 37 17.14 15.66 21.10
C THR A 37 17.51 14.46 20.23
N VAL A 38 18.78 14.24 20.00
CA VAL A 38 19.29 13.05 19.30
C VAL A 38 19.28 11.90 20.32
N THR A 39 18.21 11.13 20.34
CA THR A 39 18.06 9.95 21.22
C THR A 39 17.63 8.72 20.43
N ASP A 40 17.74 8.81 19.09
CA ASP A 40 17.29 7.75 18.21
C ASP A 40 18.28 6.58 18.23
N SER A 41 17.81 5.40 18.52
CA SER A 41 18.60 4.16 18.47
C SER A 41 18.54 3.46 17.10
N ALA A 42 17.73 3.96 16.17
CA ALA A 42 17.61 3.42 14.83
C ALA A 42 17.21 4.51 13.81
N ILE A 43 17.48 4.23 12.53
CA ILE A 43 17.19 5.16 11.43
C ILE A 43 15.70 5.52 11.34
N GLU A 44 14.83 4.58 11.64
CA GLU A 44 13.37 4.74 11.62
C GLU A 44 12.82 5.59 12.76
N ASP A 45 13.60 5.86 13.82
CA ASP A 45 13.13 6.62 15.00
C ASP A 45 13.09 8.12 14.78
N ARG A 46 13.62 8.61 13.66
CA ARG A 46 13.75 10.05 13.33
C ARG A 46 12.49 10.89 13.55
N PHE A 47 11.32 10.28 13.55
CA PHE A 47 10.05 10.96 13.72
C PHE A 47 9.48 10.84 15.15
N ASP A 48 10.15 10.14 16.06
CA ASP A 48 9.57 9.81 17.34
C ASP A 48 9.29 11.02 18.23
N ALA A 49 10.18 11.98 18.23
CA ALA A 49 10.08 13.18 19.08
C ALA A 49 9.96 14.48 18.27
N ASP A 50 9.74 14.42 16.96
CA ASP A 50 9.88 15.59 16.10
C ASP A 50 8.54 16.23 15.75
N ASP A 51 8.04 17.10 16.62
CA ASP A 51 6.87 17.93 16.36
C ASP A 51 7.16 19.10 15.39
N THR A 52 8.44 19.31 15.02
CA THR A 52 8.87 20.40 14.14
C THR A 52 8.87 19.99 12.67
N ASP A 53 8.68 18.70 12.34
CA ASP A 53 8.68 18.24 10.95
C ASP A 53 7.47 18.80 10.16
N PRO A 54 7.69 19.53 9.06
CA PRO A 54 6.63 20.17 8.29
C PRO A 54 5.92 19.18 7.36
N VAL A 55 5.36 18.11 7.92
CA VAL A 55 4.65 17.07 7.16
C VAL A 55 3.43 16.56 7.92
N SER A 56 2.38 16.25 7.18
CA SER A 56 1.22 15.56 7.74
C SER A 56 1.55 14.10 7.97
N ARG A 57 1.41 13.64 9.21
CA ARG A 57 1.64 12.24 9.57
C ARG A 57 0.59 11.73 10.54
N VAL A 58 0.33 10.44 10.48
CA VAL A 58 -0.52 9.71 11.44
C VAL A 58 0.28 8.55 11.99
N ARG A 59 0.24 8.36 13.32
CA ARG A 59 0.98 7.31 14.02
C ARG A 59 0.03 6.45 14.83
N PHE A 60 0.29 5.15 14.82
CA PHE A 60 -0.34 4.13 15.64
C PHE A 60 0.74 3.35 16.38
N ASP A 61 0.72 3.40 17.70
CA ASP A 61 1.62 2.61 18.53
C ASP A 61 1.04 1.21 18.83
N ALA A 62 1.89 0.27 19.25
CA ALA A 62 1.50 -1.11 19.51
C ALA A 62 0.22 -1.29 20.35
N PRO A 63 0.00 -0.55 21.46
CA PRO A 63 -1.24 -0.66 22.23
C PRO A 63 -2.48 -0.27 21.43
N GLU A 64 -2.36 0.65 20.48
CA GLU A 64 -3.45 1.07 19.62
C GLU A 64 -3.73 0.06 18.50
N VAL A 65 -2.68 -0.45 17.87
CA VAL A 65 -2.77 -1.53 16.88
C VAL A 65 -3.42 -2.78 17.50
N GLU A 66 -3.01 -3.15 18.71
CA GLU A 66 -3.58 -4.28 19.45
C GLU A 66 -5.05 -4.05 19.84
N ARG A 67 -5.43 -2.82 20.27
CA ARG A 67 -6.83 -2.51 20.63
C ARG A 67 -7.80 -2.67 19.46
N GLN A 68 -7.34 -2.45 18.24
CA GLN A 68 -8.18 -2.59 17.07
C GLN A 68 -8.48 -4.05 16.72
N HIS A 69 -7.69 -5.01 17.22
CA HIS A 69 -7.80 -6.44 16.85
C HIS A 69 -7.89 -6.63 15.34
N ALA A 70 -7.10 -5.87 14.60
CA ALA A 70 -7.11 -5.86 13.14
C ALA A 70 -6.57 -7.18 12.58
N LYS A 71 -7.16 -7.65 11.47
CA LYS A 71 -6.64 -8.83 10.75
C LYS A 71 -5.48 -8.50 9.84
N ASN A 72 -5.48 -7.30 9.30
CA ASN A 72 -4.52 -6.83 8.31
C ASN A 72 -4.28 -5.33 8.45
N LEU A 73 -3.25 -4.85 7.76
CA LEU A 73 -2.86 -3.46 7.77
C LEU A 73 -3.97 -2.50 7.27
N ILE A 74 -4.88 -2.96 6.40
CA ILE A 74 -5.99 -2.14 5.89
C ILE A 74 -6.93 -1.70 7.01
N GLU A 75 -7.28 -2.62 7.91
CA GLU A 75 -8.20 -2.31 9.02
C GLU A 75 -7.63 -1.21 9.92
N ILE A 76 -6.30 -1.10 10.01
CA ILE A 76 -5.61 -0.04 10.76
C ILE A 76 -5.59 1.25 9.94
N LEU A 77 -5.16 1.17 8.68
CA LEU A 77 -4.99 2.34 7.82
C LEU A 77 -6.29 3.01 7.39
N ARG A 78 -7.42 2.33 7.57
CA ARG A 78 -8.76 2.83 7.22
C ARG A 78 -9.08 4.18 7.87
N SER A 79 -8.62 4.39 9.11
CA SER A 79 -8.83 5.62 9.87
C SER A 79 -7.85 6.75 9.55
N VAL A 80 -6.90 6.53 8.65
CA VAL A 80 -5.95 7.56 8.25
C VAL A 80 -6.59 8.48 7.21
N PRO A 81 -6.72 9.80 7.47
CA PRO A 81 -7.23 10.73 6.47
C PRO A 81 -6.40 10.65 5.18
N GLY A 82 -7.07 10.68 4.03
CA GLY A 82 -6.43 10.60 2.71
C GLY A 82 -6.05 9.19 2.25
N VAL A 83 -6.21 8.17 3.10
CA VAL A 83 -5.94 6.78 2.75
C VAL A 83 -7.22 6.07 2.34
N THR A 84 -7.19 5.44 1.17
CA THR A 84 -8.09 4.34 0.82
C THR A 84 -7.27 3.07 0.71
N ALA A 85 -7.73 2.03 1.34
CA ALA A 85 -7.07 0.75 1.29
C ALA A 85 -8.10 -0.32 0.92
N ASP A 86 -7.80 -1.03 -0.17
CA ASP A 86 -8.66 -2.04 -0.74
C ASP A 86 -8.06 -3.43 -0.52
N LEU A 87 -8.85 -4.32 0.04
CA LEU A 87 -8.49 -5.71 0.19
C LEU A 87 -8.75 -6.44 -1.12
N GLN A 88 -7.76 -7.13 -1.66
CA GLN A 88 -7.98 -8.03 -2.78
C GLN A 88 -8.84 -9.22 -2.33
N SER A 89 -9.38 -9.96 -3.29
CA SER A 89 -10.21 -11.13 -3.03
C SER A 89 -9.55 -12.22 -2.18
N ASP A 90 -8.22 -12.29 -2.20
CA ASP A 90 -7.44 -13.22 -1.37
C ASP A 90 -7.44 -12.88 0.13
N GLY A 91 -8.04 -11.76 0.53
CA GLY A 91 -8.15 -11.34 1.92
C GLY A 91 -6.86 -10.87 2.57
N GLU A 92 -5.74 -10.88 1.85
CA GLU A 92 -4.43 -10.52 2.37
C GLU A 92 -3.65 -9.52 1.51
N THR A 93 -3.83 -9.54 0.18
CA THR A 93 -3.16 -8.55 -0.69
C THR A 93 -3.76 -7.18 -0.48
N ILE A 94 -2.92 -6.24 -0.11
CA ILE A 94 -3.28 -4.88 0.25
C ILE A 94 -2.95 -3.94 -0.89
N LYS A 95 -3.95 -3.19 -1.36
CA LYS A 95 -3.76 -2.04 -2.23
C LYS A 95 -4.03 -0.76 -1.46
N ILE A 96 -3.00 0.04 -1.30
CA ILE A 96 -3.07 1.32 -0.61
C ILE A 96 -3.08 2.44 -1.65
N LYS A 97 -4.02 3.37 -1.47
CA LYS A 97 -4.00 4.67 -2.15
C LYS A 97 -3.84 5.76 -1.12
N LEU A 98 -2.90 6.63 -1.36
CA LEU A 98 -2.69 7.82 -0.55
C LEU A 98 -3.00 9.04 -1.39
N ARG A 99 -4.02 9.82 -0.99
CA ARG A 99 -4.46 11.02 -1.71
C ARG A 99 -4.74 10.77 -3.20
N GLY A 100 -5.29 9.57 -3.53
CA GLY A 100 -5.63 9.16 -4.89
C GLY A 100 -4.50 8.52 -5.70
N ILE A 101 -3.31 8.37 -5.14
CA ILE A 101 -2.16 7.70 -5.78
C ILE A 101 -2.03 6.28 -5.23
N GLU A 102 -2.09 5.28 -6.10
CA GLU A 102 -1.99 3.86 -5.73
C GLU A 102 -0.55 3.46 -5.42
N ASN A 103 -0.37 2.55 -4.45
CA ASN A 103 0.92 1.91 -4.24
C ASN A 103 1.33 1.10 -5.48
N GLN A 104 0.43 0.28 -6.04
CA GLN A 104 0.70 -0.52 -7.22
C GLN A 104 -0.60 -0.84 -7.95
N ARG A 105 -0.67 -0.63 -9.26
CA ARG A 105 -1.88 -0.90 -10.06
C ARG A 105 -1.94 -2.35 -10.53
N PHE A 106 -0.80 -2.90 -10.93
CA PHE A 106 -0.67 -4.28 -11.41
C PHE A 106 0.70 -4.86 -11.06
N ARG A 107 0.85 -6.16 -11.25
CA ARG A 107 2.11 -6.87 -11.02
C ARG A 107 3.22 -6.34 -11.95
N GLY A 108 4.44 -6.22 -11.42
CA GLY A 108 5.60 -5.70 -12.15
C GLY A 108 5.73 -4.17 -12.17
N GLU A 109 4.68 -3.44 -11.78
CA GLU A 109 4.75 -1.99 -11.63
C GLU A 109 5.40 -1.62 -10.28
N LYS A 110 6.18 -0.55 -10.26
CA LYS A 110 6.71 0.01 -9.01
C LYS A 110 5.62 0.71 -8.21
N PRO A 111 5.66 0.68 -6.87
CA PRO A 111 4.70 1.38 -6.03
C PRO A 111 4.76 2.91 -6.18
N GLY A 112 3.62 3.59 -5.95
CA GLY A 112 3.56 5.06 -5.80
C GLY A 112 3.47 5.51 -4.35
N VAL A 113 3.28 4.56 -3.41
CA VAL A 113 3.36 4.74 -1.96
C VAL A 113 4.32 3.70 -1.42
N ALA A 114 5.42 4.14 -0.84
CA ALA A 114 6.42 3.22 -0.30
C ALA A 114 5.90 2.49 0.94
N ILE A 115 6.20 1.21 1.06
CA ILE A 115 6.09 0.46 2.31
C ILE A 115 7.52 0.31 2.85
N VAL A 116 7.74 0.82 4.04
CA VAL A 116 9.05 0.83 4.69
C VAL A 116 8.97 -0.01 5.95
N VAL A 117 9.85 -0.98 6.10
CA VAL A 117 9.93 -1.81 7.31
C VAL A 117 11.31 -1.64 7.92
N ASP A 118 11.35 -1.21 9.19
CA ASP A 118 12.59 -0.94 9.93
C ASP A 118 13.58 -0.05 9.14
N GLY A 119 13.06 1.05 8.58
CA GLY A 119 13.85 2.02 7.80
C GLY A 119 14.20 1.61 6.37
N VAL A 120 13.81 0.41 5.93
CA VAL A 120 14.11 -0.15 4.61
C VAL A 120 12.86 -0.22 3.73
N PRO A 121 12.81 0.47 2.57
CA PRO A 121 11.73 0.29 1.61
C PRO A 121 11.68 -1.15 1.07
N VAL A 122 10.50 -1.76 1.14
CA VAL A 122 10.30 -3.14 0.72
C VAL A 122 10.29 -3.23 -0.81
N PHE A 123 11.15 -4.09 -1.35
CA PHE A 123 11.16 -4.41 -2.77
C PHE A 123 10.10 -5.48 -3.04
N GLU A 124 9.00 -5.11 -3.68
CA GLU A 124 7.87 -6.00 -3.96
C GLU A 124 7.43 -5.85 -5.41
N ARG A 125 7.57 -6.92 -6.20
CA ARG A 125 7.22 -6.96 -7.63
C ARG A 125 6.00 -7.82 -7.94
N THR A 126 5.59 -8.69 -7.00
CA THR A 126 4.44 -9.58 -7.21
C THR A 126 3.10 -8.92 -6.89
N GLY A 127 3.12 -7.71 -6.35
CA GLY A 127 1.93 -6.94 -6.01
C GLY A 127 1.36 -7.27 -4.64
N LYS A 128 2.17 -7.84 -3.75
CA LYS A 128 1.76 -8.28 -2.42
C LYS A 128 2.65 -7.63 -1.37
N VAL A 129 2.03 -6.99 -0.40
CA VAL A 129 2.73 -6.48 0.77
C VAL A 129 2.56 -7.48 1.90
N ASN A 130 3.65 -8.13 2.28
CA ASN A 130 3.67 -9.10 3.36
C ASN A 130 4.19 -8.44 4.64
N VAL A 131 3.27 -8.00 5.51
CA VAL A 131 3.59 -7.44 6.84
C VAL A 131 2.89 -8.28 7.89
N ASP A 132 3.64 -8.82 8.84
CA ASP A 132 3.06 -9.52 9.98
C ASP A 132 2.62 -8.52 11.05
N LEU A 133 1.29 -8.37 11.25
CA LEU A 133 0.72 -7.46 12.24
C LEU A 133 1.12 -7.82 13.68
N ASP A 134 1.44 -9.08 13.94
CA ASP A 134 1.79 -9.51 15.30
C ASP A 134 3.18 -9.02 15.72
N ASN A 135 4.03 -8.68 14.75
CA ASN A 135 5.37 -8.17 14.98
C ASN A 135 5.48 -6.64 14.87
N ILE A 136 4.37 -5.91 14.88
CA ILE A 136 4.37 -4.46 14.75
C ILE A 136 4.46 -3.80 16.13
N GLU A 137 5.41 -2.88 16.27
CA GLU A 137 5.53 -1.94 17.39
C GLU A 137 4.86 -0.61 17.04
N ARG A 138 5.03 -0.15 15.79
CA ARG A 138 4.52 1.14 15.34
C ARG A 138 4.22 1.15 13.85
N ILE A 139 3.18 1.87 13.47
CA ILE A 139 2.87 2.21 12.08
C ILE A 139 2.80 3.73 11.98
N GLU A 140 3.49 4.30 10.99
CA GLU A 140 3.40 5.71 10.65
C GLU A 140 3.06 5.88 9.19
N VAL A 141 2.20 6.83 8.89
CA VAL A 141 1.85 7.23 7.52
C VAL A 141 2.32 8.65 7.30
N VAL A 142 3.35 8.81 6.47
CA VAL A 142 3.88 10.09 6.02
C VAL A 142 3.23 10.42 4.68
N LYS A 143 2.62 11.61 4.59
CA LYS A 143 1.83 12.04 3.44
C LYS A 143 2.55 13.12 2.62
N GLY A 144 2.32 13.13 1.30
CA GLY A 144 3.07 13.96 0.37
C GLY A 144 4.33 13.24 -0.17
N GLY A 145 5.00 13.83 -1.16
CA GLY A 145 6.20 13.21 -1.73
C GLY A 145 7.26 12.92 -0.67
N ALA A 146 7.69 11.68 -0.54
CA ALA A 146 8.64 11.22 0.48
C ALA A 146 9.93 10.65 -0.13
N SER A 147 10.16 10.88 -1.42
CA SER A 147 11.36 10.39 -2.12
C SER A 147 12.66 10.98 -1.59
N TYR A 148 12.62 12.16 -0.99
CA TYR A 148 13.75 12.75 -0.29
C TYR A 148 14.28 11.91 0.89
N LEU A 149 13.48 10.93 1.38
CA LEU A 149 13.88 9.99 2.44
C LEU A 149 14.13 8.58 1.92
N TYR A 150 13.21 8.10 1.09
CA TYR A 150 13.13 6.69 0.71
C TYR A 150 13.48 6.42 -0.75
N GLY A 151 13.63 7.48 -1.56
CA GLY A 151 13.96 7.38 -2.99
C GLY A 151 12.77 6.93 -3.81
N ASP A 152 13.03 6.00 -4.72
CA ASP A 152 12.03 5.40 -5.61
C ASP A 152 10.87 4.78 -4.82
N ASP A 153 9.68 4.75 -5.43
CA ASP A 153 8.44 4.21 -4.86
C ASP A 153 7.70 5.13 -3.87
N ALA A 154 8.28 6.28 -3.44
CA ALA A 154 7.67 7.20 -2.48
C ALA A 154 7.06 8.46 -3.12
N LEU A 155 6.38 8.29 -4.28
CA LEU A 155 5.80 9.38 -5.08
C LEU A 155 4.78 10.21 -4.29
N ALA A 156 3.90 9.56 -3.51
CA ALA A 156 2.81 10.18 -2.75
C ALA A 156 3.02 10.16 -1.24
N GLY A 157 4.01 9.41 -0.76
CA GLY A 157 4.25 9.22 0.66
C GLY A 157 4.73 7.82 0.99
N ALA A 158 4.74 7.50 2.28
CA ALA A 158 5.18 6.21 2.79
C ALA A 158 4.32 5.71 3.96
N VAL A 159 4.17 4.40 4.05
CA VAL A 159 3.70 3.67 5.23
C VAL A 159 4.91 3.02 5.88
N ILE A 160 5.27 3.49 7.06
CA ILE A 160 6.45 3.07 7.80
C ILE A 160 5.99 2.11 8.89
N VAL A 161 6.56 0.93 8.91
CA VAL A 161 6.30 -0.12 9.90
C VAL A 161 7.57 -0.36 10.70
N THR A 162 7.51 -0.14 12.00
CA THR A 162 8.57 -0.51 12.93
C THR A 162 8.20 -1.81 13.61
N THR A 163 9.08 -2.81 13.56
CA THR A 163 8.86 -4.09 14.22
C THR A 163 9.21 -4.03 15.69
N LYS A 164 8.67 -4.97 16.48
CA LYS A 164 8.89 -5.06 17.91
C LYS A 164 10.37 -5.21 18.24
N ARG A 165 10.83 -4.45 19.22
CA ARG A 165 12.20 -4.49 19.74
C ARG A 165 12.24 -5.23 21.08
N GLY A 166 13.36 -5.94 21.36
CA GLY A 166 13.52 -6.75 22.54
C GLY A 166 13.27 -6.02 23.85
N ALA A 167 13.74 -4.77 23.97
CA ALA A 167 13.60 -3.96 25.17
C ALA A 167 12.16 -3.73 25.63
N GLY A 168 11.20 -3.65 24.69
CA GLY A 168 9.78 -3.48 24.98
C GLY A 168 9.00 -4.77 25.25
N GLN A 169 9.62 -5.95 25.16
CA GLN A 169 8.93 -7.24 25.04
C GLN A 169 9.25 -8.20 26.20
N ARG A 170 8.77 -7.90 27.41
CA ARG A 170 8.95 -8.81 28.58
C ARG A 170 7.83 -9.83 28.72
N GLY A 171 8.16 -11.03 29.16
CA GLY A 171 7.23 -12.04 29.65
C GLY A 171 6.76 -13.00 28.56
N LEU A 172 5.70 -13.73 28.88
CA LEU A 172 5.08 -14.71 28.01
C LEU A 172 3.70 -14.22 27.56
N ARG A 173 3.35 -14.48 26.32
CA ARG A 173 2.02 -14.19 25.76
C ARG A 173 1.52 -15.34 24.91
N PHE A 174 0.25 -15.67 25.11
CA PHE A 174 -0.50 -16.60 24.27
C PHE A 174 -1.79 -15.93 23.82
N ASP A 175 -2.04 -15.89 22.49
CA ASP A 175 -3.30 -15.44 21.92
C ASP A 175 -3.99 -16.57 21.16
N ALA A 176 -5.32 -16.60 21.22
CA ALA A 176 -6.13 -17.49 20.39
C ALA A 176 -7.40 -16.76 19.92
N ASP A 177 -7.56 -16.63 18.61
CA ASP A 177 -8.70 -15.96 18.00
C ASP A 177 -9.49 -16.92 17.10
N ARG A 178 -10.79 -16.66 16.97
CA ARG A 178 -11.71 -17.36 16.07
C ARG A 178 -12.61 -16.34 15.40
N GLY A 179 -13.09 -16.67 14.20
CA GLY A 179 -13.98 -15.78 13.48
C GLY A 179 -14.74 -16.44 12.36
N ALA A 180 -15.52 -15.63 11.66
CA ALA A 180 -16.29 -16.04 10.50
C ALA A 180 -15.39 -16.65 9.41
N PHE A 181 -15.98 -17.49 8.57
CA PHE A 181 -15.32 -18.15 7.43
C PHE A 181 -14.11 -19.00 7.81
N GLY A 182 -14.13 -19.63 8.99
CA GLY A 182 -13.08 -20.50 9.47
C GLY A 182 -11.81 -19.77 9.92
N TYR A 183 -11.88 -18.46 10.16
CA TYR A 183 -10.73 -17.71 10.64
C TYR A 183 -10.23 -18.23 11.99
N ARG A 184 -8.93 -18.49 12.06
CA ARG A 184 -8.21 -18.89 13.27
C ARG A 184 -6.86 -18.19 13.32
N ARG A 185 -6.48 -17.72 14.51
CA ARG A 185 -5.15 -17.17 14.79
C ARG A 185 -4.66 -17.71 16.13
N HIS A 186 -3.39 -18.09 16.17
CA HIS A 186 -2.67 -18.42 17.38
C HIS A 186 -1.37 -17.62 17.39
N LEU A 187 -1.00 -17.11 18.57
CA LEU A 187 0.27 -16.44 18.81
C LEU A 187 0.90 -17.00 20.07
N LEU A 188 2.18 -17.32 20.00
CA LEU A 188 3.06 -17.58 21.12
C LEU A 188 4.17 -16.55 21.10
N HIS A 189 4.44 -15.93 22.23
CA HIS A 189 5.50 -14.93 22.36
C HIS A 189 6.23 -15.15 23.69
N ALA A 190 7.55 -15.01 23.65
CA ALA A 190 8.42 -14.99 24.83
C ALA A 190 9.44 -13.86 24.68
N GLY A 191 9.63 -13.10 25.75
CA GLY A 191 10.56 -11.98 25.74
C GLY A 191 11.26 -11.78 27.08
N HIS A 192 12.49 -11.30 26.98
CA HIS A 192 13.34 -10.89 28.09
C HIS A 192 13.88 -9.48 27.83
N ALA A 193 13.90 -8.64 28.85
CA ALA A 193 14.53 -7.33 28.78
C ALA A 193 15.34 -7.09 30.05
N GLY A 194 16.65 -7.04 29.90
CA GLY A 194 17.64 -6.67 30.92
C GLY A 194 18.42 -5.43 30.43
N ASP A 195 19.35 -4.96 31.26
CA ASP A 195 20.09 -3.71 30.97
C ASP A 195 21.05 -3.87 29.79
N ALA A 196 21.83 -4.94 29.74
CA ALA A 196 22.78 -5.20 28.66
C ALA A 196 22.20 -6.02 27.50
N PHE A 197 21.11 -6.74 27.73
CA PHE A 197 20.55 -7.70 26.77
C PHE A 197 19.03 -7.71 26.81
N ALA A 198 18.44 -7.61 25.66
CA ALA A 198 17.01 -7.77 25.50
C ALA A 198 16.70 -8.62 24.25
N ALA A 199 15.71 -9.49 24.33
CA ALA A 199 15.33 -10.33 23.21
C ALA A 199 13.85 -10.70 23.26
N HIS A 200 13.25 -10.93 22.11
CA HIS A 200 11.99 -11.62 22.00
C HIS A 200 11.96 -12.58 20.83
N LEU A 201 11.14 -13.61 20.96
CA LEU A 201 10.81 -14.56 19.92
C LEU A 201 9.30 -14.75 19.90
N GLN A 202 8.71 -14.75 18.72
CA GLN A 202 7.29 -15.07 18.58
C GLN A 202 7.03 -16.00 17.39
N TYR A 203 5.99 -16.81 17.54
CA TYR A 203 5.40 -17.62 16.48
C TYR A 203 3.93 -17.25 16.33
N ALA A 204 3.53 -16.94 15.11
CA ALA A 204 2.14 -16.65 14.75
C ALA A 204 1.66 -17.59 13.65
N GLU A 205 0.47 -18.15 13.80
CA GLU A 205 -0.22 -18.90 12.75
C GLU A 205 -1.61 -18.30 12.53
N ARG A 206 -1.94 -18.04 11.27
CA ARG A 206 -3.25 -17.57 10.82
C ARG A 206 -3.75 -18.45 9.72
N GLU A 207 -5.03 -18.80 9.75
CA GLU A 207 -5.68 -19.51 8.66
C GLU A 207 -7.13 -19.08 8.53
N GLN A 208 -7.67 -19.22 7.34
CA GLN A 208 -9.08 -19.04 7.05
C GLN A 208 -9.49 -19.88 5.84
N ALA A 209 -10.71 -20.40 5.85
CA ALA A 209 -11.30 -21.05 4.68
C ALA A 209 -11.70 -20.04 3.59
N GLY A 210 -11.94 -18.78 3.99
CA GLY A 210 -12.37 -17.69 3.12
C GLY A 210 -13.88 -17.65 2.85
N TYR A 211 -14.33 -16.48 2.43
CA TYR A 211 -15.75 -16.26 2.08
C TYR A 211 -16.05 -16.74 0.67
N TYR A 212 -15.17 -16.43 -0.28
CA TYR A 212 -15.39 -16.77 -1.68
C TYR A 212 -15.13 -18.25 -1.94
N PHE A 213 -15.66 -18.74 -3.04
CA PHE A 213 -15.33 -20.09 -3.49
C PHE A 213 -13.83 -20.16 -3.82
N LEU A 214 -13.14 -21.18 -3.29
CA LEU A 214 -11.68 -21.36 -3.47
C LEU A 214 -10.87 -20.11 -3.07
N SER A 215 -11.00 -19.64 -1.83
CA SER A 215 -10.27 -18.47 -1.32
C SER A 215 -9.62 -18.71 0.05
N SER A 216 -9.12 -19.92 0.28
CA SER A 216 -8.43 -20.24 1.53
C SER A 216 -7.09 -19.54 1.64
N SER A 217 -6.66 -19.29 2.88
CA SER A 217 -5.31 -18.80 3.15
C SER A 217 -4.75 -19.33 4.46
N ARG A 218 -3.42 -19.45 4.51
CA ARG A 218 -2.65 -19.83 5.68
C ARG A 218 -1.36 -19.04 5.72
N ALA A 219 -0.96 -18.57 6.90
CA ALA A 219 0.33 -17.94 7.15
C ALA A 219 0.92 -18.45 8.46
N ARG A 220 2.21 -18.80 8.46
CA ARG A 220 3.00 -19.19 9.62
C ARG A 220 4.24 -18.32 9.65
N THR A 221 4.43 -17.60 10.74
CA THR A 221 5.51 -16.62 10.84
C THR A 221 6.28 -16.82 12.14
N TRP A 222 7.58 -16.92 12.03
CA TRP A 222 8.53 -16.74 13.11
C TRP A 222 9.14 -15.36 12.99
N SER A 223 9.16 -14.61 14.07
CA SER A 223 9.83 -13.30 14.11
C SER A 223 10.47 -13.07 15.49
N GLY A 224 11.49 -12.23 15.52
CA GLY A 224 12.17 -11.91 16.75
C GLY A 224 13.16 -10.78 16.58
N ASN A 225 13.61 -10.29 17.73
CA ASN A 225 14.63 -9.27 17.83
C ASN A 225 15.56 -9.55 19.00
N LEU A 226 16.83 -9.25 18.81
CA LEU A 226 17.89 -9.36 19.80
C LEU A 226 18.60 -8.01 19.87
N GLN A 227 18.69 -7.42 21.06
CA GLN A 227 19.43 -6.19 21.32
C GLN A 227 20.52 -6.46 22.33
N TYR A 228 21.68 -5.92 22.10
CA TYR A 228 22.85 -6.05 22.96
C TYR A 228 23.56 -4.70 23.06
N ALA A 229 23.64 -4.15 24.28
CA ALA A 229 24.47 -2.99 24.58
C ALA A 229 25.95 -3.42 24.55
N LEU A 230 26.72 -2.85 23.63
CA LEU A 230 28.16 -3.10 23.52
C LEU A 230 28.92 -2.35 24.63
N ASP A 231 28.48 -1.13 24.87
CA ASP A 231 28.92 -0.21 25.92
C ASP A 231 27.76 0.75 26.23
N ASP A 232 28.02 1.77 27.07
CA ASP A 232 26.98 2.74 27.47
C ASP A 232 26.51 3.61 26.31
N ASP A 233 27.31 3.74 25.25
CA ASP A 233 27.06 4.61 24.10
C ASP A 233 26.74 3.86 22.82
N SER A 234 26.76 2.51 22.81
CA SER A 234 26.57 1.75 21.57
C SER A 234 25.74 0.47 21.75
N GLU A 235 24.87 0.24 20.78
CA GLU A 235 23.96 -0.90 20.72
C GLU A 235 24.06 -1.64 19.37
N LEU A 236 23.98 -2.95 19.43
CA LEU A 236 23.80 -3.83 18.28
C LEU A 236 22.45 -4.52 18.37
N ALA A 237 21.64 -4.47 17.29
CA ALA A 237 20.34 -5.11 17.26
C ALA A 237 20.17 -5.96 16.00
N LEU A 238 19.70 -7.20 16.16
CA LEU A 238 19.38 -8.15 15.09
C LEU A 238 17.87 -8.40 15.06
N GLY A 239 17.23 -8.02 13.96
CA GLY A 239 15.83 -8.36 13.68
C GLY A 239 15.74 -9.47 12.63
N PHE A 240 14.78 -10.37 12.78
CA PHE A 240 14.54 -11.39 11.78
C PHE A 240 13.04 -11.75 11.66
N GLU A 241 12.65 -12.20 10.47
CA GLU A 241 11.35 -12.81 10.19
C GLU A 241 11.51 -13.92 9.15
N ARG A 242 10.83 -15.05 9.39
CA ARG A 242 10.62 -16.12 8.41
C ARG A 242 9.14 -16.45 8.35
N SER A 243 8.55 -16.38 7.16
CA SER A 243 7.12 -16.58 6.96
C SER A 243 6.87 -17.52 5.80
N ALA A 244 6.07 -18.58 6.02
CA ALA A 244 5.52 -19.44 4.98
C ALA A 244 4.04 -19.12 4.83
N ARG A 245 3.59 -18.81 3.61
CA ARG A 245 2.23 -18.36 3.32
C ARG A 245 1.67 -19.05 2.10
N PHE A 246 0.47 -19.57 2.24
CA PHE A 246 -0.32 -20.09 1.13
C PHE A 246 -1.60 -19.28 1.00
N ARG A 247 -2.03 -18.99 -0.23
CA ARG A 247 -3.33 -18.36 -0.49
C ARG A 247 -3.88 -18.70 -1.86
N ASP A 248 -5.15 -18.95 -1.88
CA ASP A 248 -5.98 -18.96 -3.08
C ASP A 248 -6.33 -17.52 -3.50
N ARG A 249 -6.53 -17.29 -4.80
CA ARG A 249 -6.85 -15.98 -5.35
C ARG A 249 -8.11 -16.03 -6.20
N GLU A 250 -9.23 -16.24 -5.57
CA GLU A 250 -10.55 -16.12 -6.17
C GLU A 250 -11.37 -15.06 -5.42
N GLY A 251 -12.53 -14.64 -5.96
CA GLY A 251 -13.45 -13.74 -5.30
C GLY A 251 -13.93 -12.56 -6.12
N SER A 252 -13.38 -12.31 -7.32
CA SER A 252 -13.99 -11.37 -8.26
C SER A 252 -15.00 -12.09 -9.15
N VAL A 253 -16.12 -11.45 -9.38
CA VAL A 253 -17.13 -11.85 -10.36
C VAL A 253 -17.29 -10.75 -11.39
N THR A 254 -17.69 -11.10 -12.62
CA THR A 254 -17.96 -10.12 -13.67
C THR A 254 -19.44 -9.82 -13.72
N GLY A 255 -19.75 -8.52 -13.62
CA GLY A 255 -21.12 -8.01 -13.69
C GLY A 255 -21.80 -7.76 -12.35
N VAL A 256 -22.62 -6.74 -12.32
CA VAL A 256 -23.46 -6.34 -11.16
C VAL A 256 -24.46 -7.42 -10.80
N THR A 257 -25.02 -8.10 -11.79
CA THR A 257 -25.98 -9.20 -11.60
C THR A 257 -25.29 -10.38 -10.91
N ALA A 258 -24.10 -10.80 -11.38
CA ALA A 258 -23.32 -11.86 -10.74
C ALA A 258 -22.90 -11.48 -9.31
N ALA A 259 -22.49 -10.23 -9.08
CA ALA A 259 -22.14 -9.75 -7.75
C ALA A 259 -23.29 -9.81 -6.73
N ARG A 260 -24.54 -9.77 -7.20
CA ARG A 260 -25.74 -9.87 -6.36
C ARG A 260 -26.23 -11.31 -6.19
N THR A 261 -26.22 -12.09 -7.27
CA THR A 261 -26.83 -13.45 -7.30
C THR A 261 -25.83 -14.54 -6.89
N ASP A 262 -24.56 -14.36 -7.19
CA ASP A 262 -23.47 -15.25 -6.81
C ASP A 262 -22.28 -14.51 -6.20
N PRO A 263 -22.44 -13.83 -5.06
CA PRO A 263 -21.39 -13.02 -4.44
C PRO A 263 -20.17 -13.83 -3.97
N ARG A 264 -20.25 -15.15 -4.03
CA ARG A 264 -19.15 -16.05 -3.67
C ARG A 264 -18.39 -16.57 -4.89
N GLY A 265 -18.83 -16.27 -6.11
CA GLY A 265 -18.20 -16.70 -7.36
C GLY A 265 -18.25 -18.20 -7.61
N ARG A 266 -19.29 -18.91 -7.16
CA ARG A 266 -19.43 -20.37 -7.32
C ARG A 266 -19.70 -20.79 -8.76
N ASN A 267 -20.32 -19.90 -9.54
CA ASN A 267 -20.72 -20.16 -10.91
C ASN A 267 -19.65 -19.83 -11.95
N GLU A 268 -18.44 -19.42 -11.51
CA GLU A 268 -17.31 -19.13 -12.40
C GLU A 268 -16.80 -20.35 -13.20
N GLY A 269 -17.37 -21.50 -12.97
CA GLY A 269 -17.14 -22.72 -13.77
C GLY A 269 -15.77 -23.35 -13.62
N ARG A 270 -14.95 -22.88 -12.67
CA ARG A 270 -13.60 -23.39 -12.42
C ARG A 270 -13.56 -24.22 -11.14
N GLY A 271 -12.97 -25.40 -11.20
CA GLY A 271 -12.68 -26.21 -10.01
C GLY A 271 -11.31 -25.94 -9.40
N TYR A 272 -10.58 -24.97 -9.89
CA TYR A 272 -9.26 -24.54 -9.38
C TYR A 272 -9.24 -23.04 -9.19
N THR A 273 -8.28 -22.58 -8.40
CA THR A 273 -8.00 -21.15 -8.21
C THR A 273 -6.58 -20.82 -8.69
N ARG A 274 -6.32 -19.53 -8.85
CA ARG A 274 -4.93 -19.06 -8.92
C ARG A 274 -4.39 -19.04 -7.51
N ASN A 275 -3.38 -19.85 -7.22
CA ASN A 275 -2.81 -19.85 -5.87
C ASN A 275 -1.34 -19.46 -5.84
N PHE A 276 -0.95 -19.01 -4.67
CA PHE A 276 0.39 -18.55 -4.36
C PHE A 276 0.89 -19.30 -3.14
N ASP A 277 2.12 -19.78 -3.25
CA ASP A 277 2.90 -20.29 -2.13
C ASP A 277 4.12 -19.40 -1.97
N VAL A 278 4.33 -18.84 -0.78
CA VAL A 278 5.31 -17.80 -0.51
C VAL A 278 6.18 -18.21 0.66
N ASP A 279 7.48 -18.33 0.43
CA ASP A 279 8.50 -18.40 1.47
C ASP A 279 9.24 -17.07 1.54
N LEU A 280 9.10 -16.38 2.68
CA LEU A 280 9.71 -15.09 2.92
C LEU A 280 10.70 -15.18 4.07
N THR A 281 11.86 -14.60 3.88
CA THR A 281 12.86 -14.40 4.92
C THR A 281 13.38 -12.98 4.86
N ARG A 282 13.44 -12.31 5.99
CA ARG A 282 14.14 -11.03 6.13
C ARG A 282 14.91 -10.98 7.43
N TRP A 283 16.03 -10.28 7.39
CA TRP A 283 16.80 -9.94 8.58
C TRP A 283 17.43 -8.57 8.40
N ASN A 284 17.69 -7.91 9.51
CA ASN A 284 18.45 -6.68 9.57
C ASN A 284 19.36 -6.72 10.79
N LEU A 285 20.57 -6.20 10.62
CA LEU A 285 21.52 -5.94 11.68
C LEU A 285 21.73 -4.43 11.75
N ARG A 286 21.36 -3.85 12.89
CA ARG A 286 21.46 -2.43 13.18
C ARG A 286 22.57 -2.18 14.18
N TRP A 287 23.26 -1.09 14.01
CA TRP A 287 24.24 -0.58 14.96
C TRP A 287 23.98 0.89 15.17
N SER A 288 24.00 1.31 16.41
CA SER A 288 23.94 2.70 16.84
C SER A 288 25.12 3.03 17.74
N ARG A 289 25.61 4.25 17.65
CA ARG A 289 26.62 4.79 18.54
C ARG A 289 26.41 6.28 18.76
N ASP A 290 26.24 6.64 20.02
CA ASP A 290 26.29 8.02 20.46
C ASP A 290 27.77 8.45 20.54
N LEU A 291 28.13 9.49 19.80
CA LEU A 291 29.50 10.02 19.76
C LEU A 291 29.69 11.04 20.88
N ASP A 292 28.64 11.77 21.18
CA ASP A 292 28.50 12.72 22.27
C ASP A 292 27.00 12.99 22.53
N GLU A 293 26.67 13.88 23.49
CA GLU A 293 25.28 14.25 23.84
C GLU A 293 24.49 14.89 22.67
N ARG A 294 25.14 15.22 21.55
CA ARG A 294 24.57 15.97 20.43
C ARG A 294 24.68 15.26 19.10
N SER A 295 25.40 14.16 19.02
CA SER A 295 25.63 13.48 17.75
C SER A 295 25.67 11.97 17.87
N ASN A 296 25.15 11.29 16.85
CA ASN A 296 25.19 9.84 16.75
C ASN A 296 25.43 9.33 15.33
N LEU A 297 25.85 8.08 15.25
CA LEU A 297 25.98 7.30 14.04
C LEU A 297 25.01 6.13 14.09
N LEU A 298 24.27 5.93 13.01
CA LEU A 298 23.33 4.84 12.84
C LEU A 298 23.67 4.07 11.57
N ALA A 299 23.66 2.75 11.63
CA ALA A 299 23.89 1.92 10.46
C ALA A 299 22.94 0.71 10.45
N VAL A 300 22.55 0.26 9.29
CA VAL A 300 21.81 -0.97 9.08
C VAL A 300 22.31 -1.71 7.85
N VAL A 301 22.51 -3.02 7.99
CA VAL A 301 22.67 -3.94 6.86
C VAL A 301 21.50 -4.92 6.88
N TYR A 302 21.00 -5.29 5.71
CA TYR A 302 19.77 -6.07 5.64
C TYR A 302 19.73 -6.97 4.40
N GLU A 303 18.91 -8.00 4.52
CA GLU A 303 18.50 -8.85 3.42
C GLU A 303 17.01 -9.19 3.54
N TYR A 304 16.34 -9.13 2.40
CA TYR A 304 15.00 -9.61 2.18
C TYR A 304 15.02 -10.61 1.03
N ARG A 305 14.36 -11.75 1.21
CA ARG A 305 14.14 -12.76 0.16
C ARG A 305 12.68 -13.19 0.19
N ASP A 306 12.10 -13.28 -0.99
CA ASP A 306 10.75 -13.80 -1.20
C ASP A 306 10.79 -14.77 -2.39
N GLU A 307 10.46 -16.02 -2.14
CA GLU A 307 10.29 -17.04 -3.14
C GLU A 307 8.80 -17.32 -3.26
N THR A 308 8.21 -16.98 -4.40
CA THR A 308 6.78 -17.14 -4.64
C THR A 308 6.53 -18.05 -5.80
N THR A 309 5.87 -19.17 -5.54
CA THR A 309 5.35 -20.07 -6.57
C THR A 309 3.90 -19.67 -6.88
N TYR A 310 3.59 -19.50 -8.16
CA TYR A 310 2.27 -19.11 -8.64
C TYR A 310 1.74 -20.10 -9.65
N TRP A 311 0.67 -20.83 -9.27
CA TRP A 311 -0.03 -21.74 -10.14
C TRP A 311 -1.22 -21.08 -10.81
N SER A 312 -1.32 -21.24 -12.12
CA SER A 312 -2.45 -20.75 -12.88
C SER A 312 -2.81 -21.66 -14.06
N ALA A 313 -4.04 -21.53 -14.51
CA ALA A 313 -4.51 -22.14 -15.75
C ALA A 313 -5.16 -21.05 -16.60
N PRO A 314 -4.39 -20.39 -17.49
CA PRO A 314 -4.95 -19.47 -18.46
C PRO A 314 -5.90 -20.23 -19.40
N MET A 315 -6.72 -19.50 -20.14
CA MET A 315 -7.53 -20.10 -21.21
C MET A 315 -6.64 -20.92 -22.13
N ARG A 316 -7.01 -22.16 -22.37
CA ARG A 316 -6.22 -23.13 -23.13
C ARG A 316 -7.11 -24.05 -23.95
N PHE A 317 -6.52 -24.66 -24.94
CA PHE A 317 -7.18 -25.59 -25.84
C PHE A 317 -6.46 -26.93 -25.84
N ASP A 318 -7.22 -28.02 -25.97
CA ASP A 318 -6.67 -29.35 -26.13
C ASP A 318 -6.01 -29.56 -27.51
N ALA A 319 -5.47 -30.74 -27.76
CA ALA A 319 -4.83 -31.10 -29.02
C ALA A 319 -5.79 -31.05 -30.23
N SER A 320 -7.12 -31.13 -29.99
CA SER A 320 -8.14 -31.05 -31.01
C SER A 320 -8.62 -29.58 -31.25
N GLY A 321 -8.10 -28.63 -30.49
CA GLY A 321 -8.49 -27.22 -30.57
C GLY A 321 -9.79 -26.92 -29.83
N ARG A 322 -10.24 -27.77 -28.92
CA ARG A 322 -11.40 -27.52 -28.07
C ARG A 322 -10.96 -26.81 -26.76
N PRO A 323 -11.76 -25.87 -26.27
CA PRO A 323 -11.49 -25.27 -24.97
C PRO A 323 -11.43 -26.35 -23.89
N THR A 324 -10.38 -26.36 -23.08
CA THR A 324 -10.34 -27.23 -21.91
C THR A 324 -10.95 -26.51 -20.74
N THR A 325 -12.01 -27.06 -20.21
CA THR A 325 -12.64 -26.65 -18.96
C THR A 325 -12.27 -27.57 -17.81
N ASN A 326 -11.34 -28.49 -18.04
CA ASN A 326 -10.88 -29.35 -16.95
C ASN A 326 -9.94 -28.55 -16.05
N VAL A 327 -10.50 -28.19 -15.05
CA VAL A 327 -10.26 -27.17 -14.08
C VAL A 327 -9.46 -27.64 -12.88
N LEU A 328 -9.19 -28.93 -12.76
CA LEU A 328 -8.30 -29.48 -11.74
C LEU A 328 -6.83 -29.38 -12.13
N ASP A 329 -6.55 -29.00 -13.38
CA ASP A 329 -5.21 -29.03 -13.91
C ASP A 329 -4.63 -27.60 -14.05
N TYR A 330 -3.76 -27.22 -13.18
CA TYR A 330 -2.87 -26.10 -13.42
C TYR A 330 -2.05 -26.37 -14.68
N SER A 331 -1.99 -25.39 -15.57
CA SER A 331 -1.24 -25.50 -16.82
C SER A 331 0.08 -24.75 -16.79
N THR A 332 0.21 -23.78 -15.91
CA THR A 332 1.43 -22.97 -15.79
C THR A 332 1.85 -22.83 -14.33
N LEU A 333 3.14 -22.93 -14.12
CA LEU A 333 3.84 -22.62 -12.89
C LEU A 333 4.76 -21.44 -13.16
N ASN A 334 4.67 -20.42 -12.32
CA ASN A 334 5.66 -19.35 -12.28
C ASN A 334 6.40 -19.40 -10.95
N ASP A 335 7.71 -19.47 -11.00
CA ASP A 335 8.59 -19.29 -9.87
C ASP A 335 9.17 -17.88 -9.89
N TYR A 336 8.76 -17.07 -8.90
CA TYR A 336 9.30 -15.75 -8.69
C TYR A 336 10.28 -15.78 -7.54
N ARG A 337 11.48 -15.26 -7.76
CA ARG A 337 12.49 -15.08 -6.72
C ARG A 337 12.84 -13.61 -6.63
N GLN A 338 12.59 -13.04 -5.47
CA GLN A 338 12.92 -11.65 -5.18
C GLN A 338 13.97 -11.61 -4.08
N ALA A 339 15.00 -10.81 -4.28
CA ALA A 339 16.01 -10.56 -3.27
C ALA A 339 16.38 -9.09 -3.25
N GLN A 340 16.43 -8.54 -2.05
CA GLN A 340 16.92 -7.20 -1.78
C GLN A 340 18.02 -7.30 -0.72
N ARG A 341 19.16 -6.70 -0.98
CA ARG A 341 20.27 -6.56 -0.03
C ARG A 341 20.72 -5.13 -0.02
N GLY A 342 21.08 -4.63 1.14
CA GLY A 342 21.56 -3.27 1.23
C GLY A 342 22.23 -2.94 2.53
N ALA A 343 22.75 -1.70 2.53
CA ALA A 343 23.31 -1.05 3.69
C ALA A 343 22.91 0.42 3.67
N LYS A 344 22.59 0.95 4.85
CA LYS A 344 22.27 2.35 5.04
C LYS A 344 23.02 2.86 6.26
N ALA A 345 23.53 4.08 6.19
CA ALA A 345 24.20 4.72 7.31
C ALA A 345 23.80 6.19 7.39
N GLU A 346 23.63 6.70 8.61
CA GLU A 346 23.27 8.08 8.89
C GLU A 346 24.17 8.64 10.00
N TYR A 347 24.61 9.86 9.82
CA TYR A 347 25.18 10.69 10.87
C TYR A 347 24.20 11.78 11.21
N ARG A 348 23.92 11.99 12.49
CA ARG A 348 23.04 13.04 13.00
C ARG A 348 23.77 13.88 14.02
N ALA A 349 23.58 15.20 13.94
CA ALA A 349 24.17 16.14 14.90
C ALA A 349 23.21 17.30 15.17
N THR A 350 23.13 17.74 16.43
CA THR A 350 22.31 18.85 16.87
C THR A 350 23.20 19.93 17.50
N PHE A 351 23.16 21.11 16.91
CA PHE A 351 23.78 22.34 17.41
C PHE A 351 22.69 23.24 17.98
N ASP A 352 23.07 24.40 18.55
CA ASP A 352 22.09 25.26 19.24
C ASP A 352 20.91 25.69 18.35
N ALA A 353 21.18 26.11 17.10
CA ALA A 353 20.18 26.56 16.15
C ALA A 353 20.07 25.70 14.90
N LEU A 354 20.79 24.58 14.82
CA LEU A 354 20.90 23.76 13.61
C LEU A 354 20.93 22.29 13.99
N ALA A 355 20.03 21.49 13.40
CA ALA A 355 20.15 20.04 13.39
C ALA A 355 20.45 19.56 11.96
N LEU A 356 21.44 18.69 11.85
CA LEU A 356 21.90 18.12 10.59
C LEU A 356 21.75 16.60 10.60
N MET A 357 21.39 16.05 9.46
CA MET A 357 21.47 14.63 9.18
C MET A 357 22.04 14.45 7.78
N GLY A 358 22.99 13.52 7.63
CA GLY A 358 23.50 13.09 6.34
C GLY A 358 23.59 11.58 6.27
N GLY A 359 23.26 11.00 5.14
CA GLY A 359 23.24 9.55 5.01
C GLY A 359 23.52 9.04 3.60
N ILE A 360 23.85 7.76 3.55
CA ILE A 360 24.02 6.98 2.32
C ILE A 360 23.10 5.78 2.33
N ASP A 361 22.64 5.36 1.13
CA ASP A 361 21.73 4.23 0.94
C ASP A 361 22.21 3.41 -0.26
N LEU A 362 22.62 2.18 -0.02
CA LEU A 362 23.14 1.26 -1.03
C LEU A 362 22.21 0.05 -1.11
N ARG A 363 21.60 -0.19 -2.26
CA ARG A 363 20.68 -1.31 -2.47
C ARG A 363 20.98 -2.09 -3.73
N ARG A 364 20.77 -3.40 -3.66
CA ARG A 364 20.75 -4.28 -4.81
C ARG A 364 19.48 -5.12 -4.75
N ASN A 365 18.65 -4.97 -5.78
CA ASN A 365 17.43 -5.74 -5.96
C ASN A 365 17.61 -6.73 -7.11
N VAL A 366 17.07 -7.91 -6.95
CA VAL A 366 17.01 -8.94 -8.01
C VAL A 366 15.60 -9.49 -8.04
N PHE A 367 15.03 -9.58 -9.23
CA PHE A 367 13.77 -10.26 -9.49
C PHE A 367 13.96 -11.26 -10.61
N GLU A 368 13.63 -12.51 -10.37
CA GLU A 368 13.69 -13.60 -11.34
C GLU A 368 12.28 -14.14 -11.52
N ASN A 369 11.92 -14.46 -12.75
CA ASN A 369 10.68 -15.10 -13.14
C ASN A 369 10.99 -16.25 -14.08
N GLU A 370 10.75 -17.47 -13.62
CA GLU A 370 10.77 -18.67 -14.44
C GLU A 370 9.34 -19.17 -14.59
N ALA A 371 8.88 -19.39 -15.82
CA ALA A 371 7.57 -19.94 -16.09
C ALA A 371 7.66 -21.23 -16.86
N THR A 372 6.94 -22.27 -16.41
CA THR A 372 6.96 -23.60 -16.97
C THR A 372 5.54 -24.10 -17.26
N ALA A 373 5.38 -24.79 -18.40
CA ALA A 373 4.15 -25.51 -18.72
C ALA A 373 4.06 -26.81 -17.90
N LEU A 374 3.04 -26.92 -17.03
CA LEU A 374 2.82 -28.14 -16.23
C LEU A 374 2.17 -29.25 -17.07
N ASN A 375 1.26 -28.88 -17.97
CA ASN A 375 0.54 -29.78 -18.85
C ASN A 375 0.71 -29.33 -20.31
N ALA A 376 0.53 -30.24 -21.25
CA ALA A 376 0.50 -29.89 -22.66
C ALA A 376 -0.79 -29.05 -22.93
N PHE A 377 -0.65 -27.91 -23.57
CA PHE A 377 -1.78 -27.03 -23.90
C PHE A 377 -1.52 -26.21 -25.15
N ARG A 378 -2.58 -25.58 -25.63
CA ARG A 378 -2.52 -24.52 -26.67
C ARG A 378 -3.13 -23.25 -26.13
N THR A 379 -2.60 -22.11 -26.51
CA THR A 379 -3.16 -20.81 -26.18
C THR A 379 -4.17 -20.32 -27.21
N THR A 380 -4.19 -20.97 -28.38
CA THR A 380 -5.17 -20.72 -29.46
C THR A 380 -5.65 -22.03 -30.06
N PRO A 381 -6.85 -22.12 -30.62
CA PRO A 381 -7.42 -23.37 -31.16
C PRO A 381 -6.56 -24.05 -32.25
N ARG A 382 -5.85 -23.25 -33.02
CA ARG A 382 -5.00 -23.72 -34.13
C ARG A 382 -3.51 -23.49 -33.90
N GLY A 383 -3.15 -23.04 -32.69
CA GLY A 383 -1.76 -22.84 -32.31
C GLY A 383 -0.99 -24.15 -32.16
N ALA A 384 0.31 -24.07 -32.11
CA ALA A 384 1.14 -25.23 -31.79
C ALA A 384 0.84 -25.68 -30.36
N VAL A 385 0.97 -27.00 -30.12
CA VAL A 385 0.92 -27.58 -28.77
C VAL A 385 2.19 -27.19 -28.03
N THR A 386 2.04 -26.58 -26.87
CA THR A 386 3.13 -26.43 -25.92
C THR A 386 3.19 -27.67 -25.05
N PRO A 387 4.26 -28.50 -25.15
CA PRO A 387 4.38 -29.70 -24.33
C PRO A 387 4.51 -29.40 -22.84
N ALA A 388 4.14 -30.37 -22.00
CA ALA A 388 4.44 -30.31 -20.58
C ALA A 388 5.98 -30.24 -20.35
N GLY A 389 6.40 -29.51 -19.32
CA GLY A 389 7.81 -29.27 -19.03
C GLY A 389 8.47 -28.20 -19.92
N THR A 390 7.71 -27.58 -20.85
CA THR A 390 8.29 -26.53 -21.69
C THR A 390 8.51 -25.27 -20.82
N LEU A 391 9.73 -24.72 -20.88
CA LEU A 391 10.04 -23.39 -20.35
C LEU A 391 9.28 -22.33 -21.16
N LEU A 392 8.53 -21.47 -20.50
CA LEU A 392 7.72 -20.41 -21.11
C LEU A 392 8.38 -19.03 -21.01
N SER A 393 9.08 -18.78 -19.93
CA SER A 393 9.92 -17.58 -19.72
C SER A 393 10.99 -17.87 -18.69
N ASP A 394 12.12 -17.18 -18.83
CA ASP A 394 13.22 -17.13 -17.86
C ASP A 394 13.81 -15.73 -17.96
N ASP A 395 13.36 -14.87 -17.05
CA ASP A 395 13.66 -13.45 -17.06
C ASP A 395 14.28 -13.02 -15.73
N ARG A 396 15.25 -12.14 -15.81
CA ARG A 396 15.93 -11.60 -14.63
C ARG A 396 16.09 -10.10 -14.72
N THR A 397 15.62 -9.39 -13.70
CA THR A 397 15.88 -7.96 -13.49
C THR A 397 16.86 -7.77 -12.35
N ARG A 398 17.83 -6.90 -12.53
CA ARG A 398 18.74 -6.45 -11.48
C ARG A 398 18.68 -4.94 -11.39
N GLU A 399 18.53 -4.41 -10.19
CA GLU A 399 18.62 -2.98 -9.93
C GLU A 399 19.71 -2.73 -8.91
N ARG A 400 20.60 -1.79 -9.19
CA ARG A 400 21.61 -1.28 -8.24
C ARG A 400 21.29 0.17 -7.97
N MET A 401 21.05 0.50 -6.72
CA MET A 401 20.79 1.86 -6.29
C MET A 401 21.87 2.34 -5.34
N ARG A 402 22.33 3.56 -5.57
CA ARG A 402 23.26 4.30 -4.73
C ARG A 402 22.66 5.67 -4.51
N ALA A 403 22.48 6.05 -3.26
CA ALA A 403 21.96 7.36 -2.94
C ALA A 403 22.74 8.02 -1.81
N ALA A 404 22.80 9.35 -1.89
CA ALA A 404 23.22 10.21 -0.79
C ALA A 404 22.08 11.18 -0.49
N TYR A 405 21.85 11.46 0.80
CA TYR A 405 20.78 12.34 1.23
C TYR A 405 21.16 13.13 2.48
N GLY A 406 20.46 14.23 2.69
CA GLY A 406 20.70 15.08 3.84
C GLY A 406 19.46 15.87 4.24
N GLU A 407 19.45 16.27 5.50
CA GLU A 407 18.46 17.17 6.09
C GLU A 407 19.15 18.23 6.92
N ALA A 408 18.66 19.45 6.84
CA ALA A 408 19.06 20.54 7.72
C ALA A 408 17.80 21.18 8.31
N LYS A 409 17.74 21.32 9.63
CA LYS A 409 16.71 22.05 10.36
C LYS A 409 17.33 23.25 11.03
N PHE A 410 16.80 24.43 10.70
CA PHE A 410 17.26 25.73 11.19
C PHE A 410 16.23 26.31 12.14
N ALA A 411 16.59 26.56 13.39
CA ALA A 411 15.77 27.34 14.30
C ALA A 411 15.86 28.82 13.91
N LEU A 412 14.78 29.37 13.36
CA LEU A 412 14.63 30.78 13.00
C LEU A 412 13.97 31.53 14.16
N GLY A 413 14.71 31.69 15.26
CA GLY A 413 14.18 32.19 16.53
C GLY A 413 13.55 31.10 17.40
N ALA A 414 12.75 31.50 18.39
CA ALA A 414 12.24 30.57 19.41
C ALA A 414 11.07 29.68 18.92
N SER A 415 10.32 30.13 17.92
CA SER A 415 9.05 29.49 17.53
C SER A 415 8.97 29.00 16.09
N THR A 416 10.04 29.19 15.29
CA THR A 416 10.02 28.81 13.87
C THR A 416 11.20 27.90 13.53
N VAL A 417 10.89 26.80 12.83
CA VAL A 417 11.93 25.91 12.28
C VAL A 417 11.74 25.79 10.77
N ALA A 418 12.82 26.04 10.03
CA ALA A 418 12.91 25.74 8.61
C ALA A 418 13.57 24.40 8.41
N THR A 419 13.02 23.56 7.53
CA THR A 419 13.56 22.23 7.20
C THR A 419 13.87 22.16 5.71
N LEU A 420 15.06 21.71 5.37
CA LEU A 420 15.49 21.45 3.99
C LEU A 420 15.98 20.00 3.88
N ASN A 421 15.53 19.29 2.85
CA ASN A 421 16.00 17.95 2.52
C ASN A 421 16.46 17.91 1.07
N VAL A 422 17.49 17.12 0.82
CA VAL A 422 17.98 16.79 -0.51
C VAL A 422 18.38 15.33 -0.58
N ARG A 423 18.08 14.69 -1.70
CA ARG A 423 18.52 13.32 -2.00
C ARG A 423 18.83 13.20 -3.48
N ARG A 424 19.91 12.51 -3.80
CA ARG A 424 20.26 12.09 -5.16
C ARG A 424 20.33 10.58 -5.24
N ASP A 425 19.59 10.02 -6.18
CA ASP A 425 19.54 8.59 -6.47
C ASP A 425 20.18 8.31 -7.82
N LEU A 426 21.10 7.34 -7.85
CA LEU A 426 21.71 6.77 -9.04
C LEU A 426 21.26 5.31 -9.13
N VAL A 427 20.48 4.96 -10.16
CA VAL A 427 19.88 3.64 -10.30
C VAL A 427 20.25 3.03 -11.65
N ASP A 428 20.88 1.86 -11.61
CA ASP A 428 21.19 1.05 -12.78
C ASP A 428 20.23 -0.13 -12.82
N ALA A 429 19.39 -0.23 -13.86
CA ALA A 429 18.47 -1.32 -14.11
C ALA A 429 18.96 -2.16 -15.28
N GLU A 430 19.16 -3.47 -15.05
CA GLU A 430 19.56 -4.46 -16.05
C GLU A 430 18.42 -5.46 -16.22
N PHE A 431 18.16 -5.89 -17.45
CA PHE A 431 17.18 -6.90 -17.80
C PHE A 431 17.82 -7.97 -18.70
N ASP A 432 17.77 -9.20 -18.26
CA ASP A 432 18.23 -10.36 -19.01
C ASP A 432 17.05 -11.32 -19.19
N ALA A 433 16.86 -11.84 -20.39
CA ALA A 433 15.89 -12.88 -20.69
C ALA A 433 16.53 -13.98 -21.52
N ALA A 434 16.24 -15.24 -21.22
CA ALA A 434 16.67 -16.36 -22.01
C ALA A 434 15.85 -16.52 -23.28
N ALA A 435 16.43 -17.11 -24.33
CA ALA A 435 15.68 -17.52 -25.49
C ALA A 435 14.81 -18.74 -25.15
N VAL A 436 13.52 -18.66 -25.47
CA VAL A 436 12.55 -19.75 -25.28
C VAL A 436 11.95 -20.11 -26.64
N PRO A 437 12.55 -21.06 -27.37
CA PRO A 437 12.20 -21.38 -28.77
C PRO A 437 10.72 -21.76 -28.95
N GLY A 438 10.15 -22.50 -28.00
CA GLY A 438 8.76 -22.98 -28.08
C GLY A 438 7.71 -21.88 -27.87
N ASN A 439 8.12 -20.71 -27.36
CA ASN A 439 7.25 -19.56 -27.05
C ASN A 439 7.60 -18.30 -27.86
N GLY A 440 8.59 -18.40 -28.75
CA GLY A 440 9.05 -17.25 -29.56
C GLY A 440 9.78 -16.18 -28.77
N HIS A 441 10.15 -16.41 -27.51
CA HIS A 441 10.96 -15.48 -26.72
C HIS A 441 12.39 -15.46 -27.25
N ARG A 442 12.89 -14.25 -27.43
CA ARG A 442 14.28 -14.00 -27.86
C ARG A 442 15.17 -13.82 -26.64
N ARG A 443 16.45 -14.15 -26.81
CA ARG A 443 17.46 -13.75 -25.83
C ARG A 443 17.62 -12.24 -25.84
N VAL A 444 17.55 -11.63 -24.65
CA VAL A 444 17.71 -10.20 -24.44
C VAL A 444 18.68 -9.97 -23.30
N SER A 445 19.56 -9.00 -23.47
CA SER A 445 20.38 -8.44 -22.37
C SER A 445 20.46 -6.95 -22.65
N THR A 446 19.85 -6.16 -21.79
CA THR A 446 19.74 -4.70 -21.94
C THR A 446 19.66 -4.04 -20.58
N GLY A 447 19.82 -2.74 -20.55
CA GLY A 447 19.74 -1.98 -19.30
C GLY A 447 19.57 -0.49 -19.54
N ARG A 448 19.29 0.20 -18.43
CA ARG A 448 19.16 1.65 -18.38
C ARG A 448 19.52 2.20 -17.02
N SER A 449 20.18 3.36 -17.03
CA SER A 449 20.51 4.12 -15.82
C SER A 449 19.59 5.32 -15.68
N PHE A 450 19.30 5.67 -14.43
CA PHE A 450 18.54 6.84 -14.04
C PHE A 450 19.28 7.63 -12.99
N GLU A 451 19.21 8.96 -13.11
CA GLU A 451 19.64 9.90 -12.09
C GLU A 451 18.44 10.77 -11.70
N VAL A 452 18.12 10.81 -10.41
CA VAL A 452 16.95 11.57 -9.93
C VAL A 452 17.30 12.30 -8.65
N ASP A 453 17.01 13.60 -8.64
CA ASP A 453 17.11 14.42 -7.44
C ASP A 453 15.73 14.61 -6.80
N SER A 454 15.69 14.61 -5.47
CA SER A 454 14.47 14.82 -4.69
C SER A 454 14.74 15.86 -3.62
N TYR A 455 13.73 16.70 -3.39
CA TYR A 455 13.84 17.84 -2.49
C TYR A 455 12.62 17.96 -1.59
N ARG A 456 12.81 18.54 -0.40
CA ARG A 456 11.74 19.08 0.43
C ARG A 456 12.23 20.39 1.06
N ALA A 457 11.36 21.37 1.08
CA ALA A 457 11.50 22.58 1.87
C ALA A 457 10.23 22.81 2.68
N GLY A 458 10.36 23.23 3.93
CA GLY A 458 9.21 23.48 4.75
C GLY A 458 9.52 24.35 5.95
N LEU A 459 8.46 24.91 6.54
CA LEU A 459 8.47 25.75 7.73
C LEU A 459 7.45 25.20 8.72
N THR A 460 7.83 25.13 9.98
CA THR A 460 6.91 24.92 11.09
C THR A 460 7.01 26.12 12.05
N HIS A 461 5.87 26.69 12.42
CA HIS A 461 5.79 27.80 13.33
C HIS A 461 4.87 27.45 14.51
N ALA A 462 5.40 27.49 15.73
CA ALA A 462 4.63 27.35 16.95
C ALA A 462 3.90 28.66 17.24
N LEU A 463 2.57 28.60 17.27
CA LEU A 463 1.71 29.70 17.69
C LEU A 463 1.58 29.76 19.22
N SER A 464 1.74 28.61 19.86
CA SER A 464 1.79 28.40 21.31
C SER A 464 2.37 27.02 21.59
N ASP A 465 2.61 26.65 22.86
CA ASP A 465 3.04 25.29 23.25
C ASP A 465 2.04 24.19 22.83
N ALA A 466 0.80 24.59 22.59
CA ALA A 466 -0.29 23.68 22.22
C ALA A 466 -0.70 23.78 20.76
N SER A 467 -0.08 24.65 19.95
CA SER A 467 -0.55 24.92 18.59
C SER A 467 0.60 25.23 17.65
N SER A 468 0.60 24.62 16.49
CA SER A 468 1.56 24.89 15.42
C SER A 468 0.89 24.91 14.05
N ILE A 469 1.49 25.62 13.12
CA ILE A 469 1.18 25.60 11.70
C ILE A 469 2.43 25.20 10.94
N PHE A 470 2.25 24.56 9.79
CA PHE A 470 3.36 24.24 8.91
C PHE A 470 2.97 24.43 7.45
N ALA A 471 3.98 24.67 6.64
CA ALA A 471 3.87 24.66 5.18
C ALA A 471 5.06 23.92 4.60
N SER A 472 4.84 23.13 3.56
CA SER A 472 5.92 22.40 2.88
C SER A 472 5.66 22.24 1.38
N ALA A 473 6.76 22.12 0.64
CA ALA A 473 6.79 21.65 -0.73
C ALA A 473 7.80 20.51 -0.84
N SER A 474 7.40 19.41 -1.46
CA SER A 474 8.26 18.23 -1.64
C SER A 474 8.10 17.63 -3.02
N THR A 475 9.13 16.92 -3.47
CA THR A 475 9.09 16.13 -4.70
C THR A 475 9.01 14.64 -4.38
N GLY A 476 8.35 13.91 -5.25
CA GLY A 476 8.35 12.45 -5.28
C GLY A 476 8.60 11.96 -6.69
N PHE A 477 9.16 10.76 -6.82
CA PHE A 477 9.33 10.12 -8.10
C PHE A 477 9.08 8.62 -8.04
N ARG A 478 8.85 8.04 -9.21
CA ARG A 478 8.74 6.60 -9.44
C ARG A 478 9.42 6.24 -10.75
N LEU A 479 10.39 5.34 -10.70
CA LEU A 479 11.07 4.87 -11.90
C LEU A 479 10.19 3.88 -12.69
N PRO A 480 10.32 3.80 -14.03
CA PRO A 480 9.75 2.71 -14.78
C PRO A 480 10.40 1.38 -14.38
N SER A 481 9.63 0.32 -14.36
CA SER A 481 10.16 -1.03 -14.15
C SER A 481 10.78 -1.58 -15.43
N ALA A 482 11.64 -2.59 -15.30
CA ALA A 482 12.21 -3.28 -16.46
C ALA A 482 11.14 -3.87 -17.38
N GLU A 483 10.01 -4.35 -16.82
CA GLU A 483 8.88 -4.82 -17.60
C GLU A 483 8.25 -3.69 -18.43
N GLN A 484 8.10 -2.52 -17.87
CA GLN A 484 7.58 -1.35 -18.60
C GLN A 484 8.52 -0.89 -19.72
N LEU A 485 9.83 -0.97 -19.49
CA LEU A 485 10.86 -0.58 -20.45
C LEU A 485 11.01 -1.58 -21.61
N PHE A 486 11.06 -2.89 -21.31
CA PHE A 486 11.63 -3.91 -22.20
C PHE A 486 10.69 -5.06 -22.54
N ARG A 487 9.41 -5.02 -22.13
CA ARG A 487 8.44 -6.10 -22.34
C ARG A 487 8.36 -6.60 -23.80
N GLY A 488 8.47 -5.72 -24.77
CA GLY A 488 8.43 -6.07 -26.18
C GLY A 488 9.68 -6.77 -26.70
N GLU A 489 10.81 -6.67 -26.00
CA GLU A 489 12.08 -7.26 -26.45
C GLU A 489 12.09 -8.79 -26.34
N THR A 490 11.35 -9.36 -25.40
CA THR A 490 11.29 -10.81 -25.17
C THR A 490 10.36 -11.54 -26.13
N THR A 491 9.52 -10.83 -26.89
CA THR A 491 8.51 -11.44 -27.76
C THR A 491 8.67 -11.03 -29.21
N THR A 492 8.29 -11.92 -30.11
CA THR A 492 8.14 -11.61 -31.55
C THR A 492 6.78 -11.04 -31.89
N ASN A 493 5.88 -10.92 -30.91
CA ASN A 493 4.57 -10.35 -31.10
C ASN A 493 4.66 -8.83 -31.30
N ALA A 494 4.45 -8.37 -32.51
CA ALA A 494 4.49 -6.93 -32.88
C ALA A 494 3.47 -6.06 -32.13
N LEU A 495 2.53 -6.67 -31.40
CA LEU A 495 1.51 -5.98 -30.64
C LEU A 495 1.98 -5.55 -29.23
N VAL A 496 3.08 -6.11 -28.74
CA VAL A 496 3.73 -5.73 -27.50
C VAL A 496 5.02 -5.00 -27.85
N ARG A 497 5.12 -3.75 -27.44
CA ARG A 497 6.25 -2.88 -27.77
C ARG A 497 6.99 -2.43 -26.52
N SER A 498 8.31 -2.47 -26.60
CA SER A 498 9.20 -1.86 -25.61
C SER A 498 9.16 -0.34 -25.72
N ASN A 499 9.41 0.33 -24.61
CA ASN A 499 9.68 1.77 -24.59
C ASN A 499 10.88 2.06 -23.68
N PRO A 500 12.10 1.89 -24.17
CA PRO A 500 13.31 2.17 -23.41
C PRO A 500 13.47 3.66 -23.06
N ASP A 501 12.70 4.55 -23.69
CA ASP A 501 12.74 6.00 -23.50
C ASP A 501 11.81 6.51 -22.40
N LEU A 502 11.15 5.62 -21.65
CA LEU A 502 10.31 6.01 -20.52
C LEU A 502 11.10 6.83 -19.51
N ARG A 503 10.52 7.95 -19.12
CA ARG A 503 11.04 8.80 -18.06
C ARG A 503 10.44 8.43 -16.69
N PRO A 504 11.13 8.75 -15.59
CA PRO A 504 10.53 8.65 -14.26
C PRO A 504 9.26 9.49 -14.16
N GLU A 505 8.23 8.94 -13.53
CA GLU A 505 7.10 9.75 -13.09
C GLU A 505 7.56 10.69 -11.97
N LYS A 506 7.03 11.91 -11.95
CA LYS A 506 7.36 12.92 -10.96
C LYS A 506 6.10 13.48 -10.33
N ALA A 507 6.18 13.84 -9.06
CA ALA A 507 5.14 14.56 -8.36
C ALA A 507 5.73 15.74 -7.60
N ILE A 508 4.99 16.84 -7.58
CA ILE A 508 5.22 17.97 -6.69
C ILE A 508 4.05 18.04 -5.73
N SER A 509 4.34 17.98 -4.45
CA SER A 509 3.36 18.06 -3.37
C SER A 509 3.55 19.36 -2.62
N VAL A 510 2.48 20.14 -2.47
CA VAL A 510 2.44 21.33 -1.61
C VAL A 510 1.40 21.11 -0.54
N GLU A 511 1.76 21.40 0.70
CA GLU A 511 0.89 21.19 1.85
C GLU A 511 0.98 22.38 2.81
N PHE A 512 -0.17 22.73 3.38
CA PHE A 512 -0.30 23.63 4.51
C PHE A 512 -1.11 22.93 5.59
N GLY A 513 -0.64 22.92 6.83
CA GLY A 513 -1.31 22.23 7.91
C GLY A 513 -1.25 22.98 9.24
N ALA A 514 -2.12 22.56 10.17
CA ALA A 514 -2.19 23.04 11.53
C ALA A 514 -2.39 21.88 12.49
N ARG A 515 -1.77 21.95 13.64
CA ARG A 515 -1.93 21.01 14.77
C ARG A 515 -2.26 21.80 16.01
N ARG A 516 -3.19 21.30 16.83
CA ARG A 516 -3.56 21.95 18.07
C ARG A 516 -3.98 20.95 19.14
N SER A 517 -3.42 21.08 20.33
CA SER A 517 -3.94 20.46 21.54
C SER A 517 -4.85 21.43 22.26
N VAL A 518 -6.08 21.03 22.56
CA VAL A 518 -7.06 21.88 23.22
C VAL A 518 -7.74 21.13 24.36
N ARG A 519 -8.20 21.86 25.37
CA ARG A 519 -9.11 21.35 26.39
C ARG A 519 -10.53 21.83 26.08
N LEU A 520 -11.41 20.90 25.67
CA LEU A 520 -12.79 21.22 25.30
C LEU A 520 -13.76 20.41 26.17
N ALA A 521 -14.62 21.09 26.92
CA ALA A 521 -15.61 20.47 27.80
C ALA A 521 -15.03 19.40 28.76
N GLY A 522 -13.76 19.57 29.17
CA GLY A 522 -13.05 18.64 30.04
C GLY A 522 -12.24 17.56 29.32
N TRP A 523 -12.45 17.34 28.02
CA TRP A 523 -11.56 16.49 27.21
C TRP A 523 -10.30 17.24 26.78
N GLN A 524 -9.17 16.57 26.91
CA GLN A 524 -7.98 16.97 26.20
C GLN A 524 -8.07 16.38 24.79
N ALA A 525 -8.06 17.21 23.78
CA ALA A 525 -8.18 16.81 22.39
C ALA A 525 -6.98 17.30 21.57
N THR A 526 -6.49 16.46 20.66
CA THR A 526 -5.55 16.83 19.61
C THR A 526 -6.32 16.94 18.29
N LEU A 527 -6.13 18.06 17.61
CA LEU A 527 -6.77 18.38 16.34
C LEU A 527 -5.70 18.55 15.27
N GLY A 528 -5.93 17.97 14.10
CA GLY A 528 -5.11 18.15 12.91
C GLY A 528 -5.97 18.63 11.74
N ALA A 529 -5.42 19.50 10.93
CA ALA A 529 -6.01 19.94 9.66
C ALA A 529 -4.91 20.14 8.62
N SER A 530 -5.14 19.71 7.39
CA SER A 530 -4.24 19.99 6.28
C SER A 530 -4.97 20.26 4.98
N LEU A 531 -4.38 21.13 4.18
CA LEU A 531 -4.73 21.41 2.79
C LEU A 531 -3.56 20.96 1.94
N PHE A 532 -3.83 20.21 0.90
CA PHE A 532 -2.77 19.70 0.03
C PHE A 532 -3.14 19.80 -1.44
N GLN A 533 -2.10 19.87 -2.27
CA GLN A 533 -2.17 19.63 -3.70
C GLN A 533 -0.95 18.81 -4.14
N ILE A 534 -1.19 17.80 -4.95
CA ILE A 534 -0.17 16.96 -5.58
C ILE A 534 -0.40 17.05 -7.09
N ASP A 535 0.56 17.58 -7.81
CA ASP A 535 0.62 17.55 -9.27
C ASP A 535 1.57 16.45 -9.70
N ARG A 536 1.10 15.56 -10.58
CA ARG A 536 1.82 14.41 -11.09
C ARG A 536 1.99 14.55 -12.61
N ASP A 537 3.23 14.45 -13.07
CA ASP A 537 3.61 14.51 -14.46
C ASP A 537 4.31 13.22 -14.92
N ASP A 538 4.41 13.05 -16.23
CA ASP A 538 5.01 11.86 -16.87
C ASP A 538 4.41 10.54 -16.38
N PHE A 539 3.11 10.55 -16.04
CA PHE A 539 2.39 9.39 -15.60
C PHE A 539 2.50 8.27 -16.65
N ILE A 540 3.08 7.13 -16.25
CA ILE A 540 3.27 5.98 -17.13
C ILE A 540 1.95 5.21 -17.20
N LEU A 541 1.35 5.18 -18.38
CA LEU A 541 0.13 4.46 -18.68
C LEU A 541 0.37 3.47 -19.82
N ASP A 542 -0.32 2.32 -19.77
CA ASP A 542 -0.33 1.38 -20.86
C ASP A 542 -1.34 1.86 -21.93
N SER A 543 -0.87 2.09 -23.13
CA SER A 543 -1.69 2.50 -24.29
C SER A 543 -2.35 1.28 -24.95
N ASN A 544 -3.00 0.42 -24.17
CA ASN A 544 -3.73 -0.73 -24.67
C ASN A 544 -4.79 -0.31 -25.68
N GLY A 545 -4.79 -0.97 -26.83
CA GLY A 545 -5.78 -0.74 -27.88
C GLY A 545 -5.37 0.30 -28.92
N GLU A 546 -4.37 1.15 -28.69
CA GLU A 546 -3.92 2.14 -29.69
C GLU A 546 -3.53 1.50 -31.02
N TYR A 547 -3.01 0.28 -30.98
CA TYR A 547 -2.60 -0.47 -32.17
C TYR A 547 -3.65 -1.47 -32.67
N ALA A 548 -4.77 -1.62 -31.98
CA ALA A 548 -5.81 -2.56 -32.36
C ALA A 548 -6.53 -2.13 -33.64
N SER A 549 -6.62 -0.84 -33.92
CA SER A 549 -7.16 -0.28 -35.15
C SER A 549 -6.35 -0.65 -36.41
N SER A 550 -5.12 -1.10 -36.23
CA SER A 550 -4.24 -1.50 -37.35
C SER A 550 -4.26 -2.99 -37.64
N ASN A 551 -5.37 -3.68 -37.38
CA ASN A 551 -5.61 -4.98 -37.98
C ASN A 551 -5.34 -6.24 -37.16
N THR A 552 -5.08 -6.19 -35.88
CA THR A 552 -4.50 -7.41 -35.38
C THR A 552 -5.15 -8.08 -34.18
N THR A 553 -5.64 -7.41 -33.22
CA THR A 553 -6.39 -8.02 -32.11
C THR A 553 -6.90 -6.96 -31.17
N ILE A 554 -8.04 -7.17 -30.61
CA ILE A 554 -8.56 -6.35 -29.54
C ILE A 554 -7.65 -6.47 -28.33
N GLY A 555 -7.23 -5.33 -27.82
CA GLY A 555 -6.30 -5.27 -26.71
C GLY A 555 -4.89 -5.79 -27.03
N GLY A 556 -4.59 -6.05 -28.29
CA GLY A 556 -3.32 -6.62 -28.72
C GLY A 556 -2.14 -5.68 -28.77
N GLY A 557 -2.36 -4.41 -29.09
CA GLY A 557 -1.28 -3.44 -29.12
C GLY A 557 -1.10 -2.76 -27.78
N SER A 558 0.02 -2.97 -27.13
CA SER A 558 0.33 -2.29 -25.87
C SER A 558 1.74 -1.74 -25.84
N GLN A 559 1.86 -0.52 -25.35
CA GLN A 559 3.13 0.12 -25.06
C GLN A 559 2.96 1.02 -23.85
N PHE A 560 3.88 0.96 -22.90
CA PHE A 560 3.91 1.92 -21.80
C PHE A 560 4.44 3.27 -22.28
N ARG A 561 3.77 4.36 -21.91
CA ARG A 561 4.11 5.73 -22.32
C ARG A 561 3.94 6.72 -21.18
N ASN A 562 4.74 7.80 -21.19
CA ASN A 562 4.57 8.96 -20.31
C ASN A 562 3.50 9.91 -20.87
N ILE A 563 2.25 9.46 -20.93
CA ILE A 563 1.14 10.20 -21.57
C ILE A 563 0.22 10.90 -20.58
N GLY A 564 0.34 10.60 -19.30
CA GLY A 564 -0.56 11.09 -18.27
C GLY A 564 -0.04 12.27 -17.49
N GLY A 565 -0.98 13.08 -17.03
CA GLY A 565 -0.82 14.02 -15.93
C GLY A 565 -2.02 13.87 -14.99
N ALA A 566 -1.83 14.11 -13.71
CA ALA A 566 -2.90 14.02 -12.73
C ALA A 566 -2.72 15.06 -11.64
N ARG A 567 -3.83 15.52 -11.07
CA ARG A 567 -3.84 16.43 -9.91
C ARG A 567 -4.75 15.87 -8.83
N SER A 568 -4.21 15.81 -7.62
CA SER A 568 -4.96 15.49 -6.41
C SER A 568 -4.89 16.67 -5.46
N ARG A 569 -6.04 17.16 -4.98
CA ARG A 569 -6.11 18.25 -4.00
C ARG A 569 -7.22 17.98 -3.01
N GLY A 570 -7.04 18.42 -1.78
CA GLY A 570 -8.04 18.13 -0.77
C GLY A 570 -7.79 18.77 0.57
N ILE A 571 -8.73 18.45 1.46
CA ILE A 571 -8.72 18.84 2.88
C ILE A 571 -8.77 17.56 3.69
N GLU A 572 -7.90 17.45 4.67
CA GLU A 572 -7.88 16.37 5.65
C GLU A 572 -8.04 16.96 7.05
N LEU A 573 -8.86 16.32 7.86
CA LEU A 573 -9.14 16.71 9.24
C LEU A 573 -9.03 15.47 10.11
N ASP A 574 -8.42 15.61 11.26
CA ASP A 574 -8.40 14.57 12.29
C ASP A 574 -8.59 15.17 13.69
N ALA A 575 -9.18 14.39 14.56
CA ALA A 575 -9.37 14.73 15.95
C ALA A 575 -9.27 13.48 16.82
N ARG A 576 -8.60 13.60 17.95
CA ARG A 576 -8.48 12.50 18.94
C ARG A 576 -8.59 13.08 20.34
N THR A 577 -9.39 12.46 21.21
CA THR A 577 -9.51 12.85 22.61
C THR A 577 -8.84 11.86 23.55
N SER A 578 -8.28 12.35 24.65
CA SER A 578 -7.97 11.52 25.80
C SER A 578 -9.25 11.05 26.50
N PRO A 579 -9.25 9.91 27.21
CA PRO A 579 -10.41 9.45 27.98
C PRO A 579 -10.85 10.49 29.03
N HIS A 580 -12.14 10.82 29.02
CA HIS A 580 -12.79 11.66 30.02
C HIS A 580 -14.21 11.18 30.30
N ARG A 581 -14.61 11.09 31.58
CA ARG A 581 -15.93 10.60 32.01
C ARG A 581 -16.32 9.27 31.35
N SER A 582 -15.42 8.32 31.29
CA SER A 582 -15.60 7.02 30.67
C SER A 582 -15.77 7.01 29.13
N TRP A 583 -15.41 8.07 28.43
CA TRP A 583 -15.48 8.16 26.97
C TRP A 583 -14.19 8.66 26.35
N ALA A 584 -13.90 8.20 25.13
CA ALA A 584 -12.91 8.80 24.23
C ALA A 584 -13.45 8.77 22.79
N PHE A 585 -13.04 9.71 21.96
CA PHE A 585 -13.50 9.85 20.58
C PHE A 585 -12.33 10.05 19.62
N GLU A 586 -12.47 9.51 18.44
CA GLU A 586 -11.58 9.72 17.32
C GLU A 586 -12.42 10.05 16.07
N ALA A 587 -11.94 10.97 15.26
CA ALA A 587 -12.57 11.34 14.00
C ALA A 587 -11.51 11.59 12.94
N ALA A 588 -11.75 11.14 11.72
CA ALA A 588 -10.94 11.43 10.55
C ALA A 588 -11.86 11.73 9.37
N ALA A 589 -11.60 12.83 8.67
CA ALA A 589 -12.37 13.22 7.49
C ALA A 589 -11.45 13.63 6.35
N THR A 590 -11.84 13.30 5.13
CA THR A 590 -11.13 13.68 3.90
C THR A 590 -12.12 14.15 2.85
N PHE A 591 -11.79 15.28 2.24
CA PHE A 591 -12.45 15.80 1.04
C PHE A 591 -11.41 15.85 -0.07
N LEU A 592 -11.60 15.07 -1.13
CA LEU A 592 -10.60 14.82 -2.17
C LEU A 592 -11.17 15.08 -3.56
N ASP A 593 -10.47 15.87 -4.37
CA ASP A 593 -10.68 15.99 -5.80
C ASP A 593 -9.42 15.53 -6.54
N ALA A 594 -9.48 14.34 -7.12
CA ALA A 594 -8.39 13.72 -7.87
C ALA A 594 -8.82 13.52 -9.32
N ARG A 595 -8.07 14.11 -10.27
CA ARG A 595 -8.42 14.13 -11.71
C ARG A 595 -7.19 13.96 -12.58
N PHE A 596 -7.42 13.41 -13.76
CA PHE A 596 -6.47 13.49 -14.84
C PHE A 596 -6.40 14.92 -15.35
N THR A 597 -5.20 15.47 -15.49
CA THR A 597 -4.94 16.78 -16.10
C THR A 597 -4.57 16.65 -17.57
N ARG A 598 -4.10 15.48 -17.97
CA ARG A 598 -3.79 15.07 -19.34
C ARG A 598 -3.95 13.55 -19.44
N TYR A 599 -4.84 13.10 -20.27
CA TYR A 599 -5.01 11.70 -20.65
C TYR A 599 -5.96 11.63 -21.86
N ASP A 600 -5.46 12.05 -23.00
CA ASP A 600 -6.20 12.23 -24.24
C ASP A 600 -6.26 10.96 -25.10
N ASN A 601 -5.63 9.87 -24.70
CA ASN A 601 -5.46 8.65 -25.48
C ASN A 601 -5.75 7.38 -24.66
N ALA A 602 -6.94 7.31 -24.08
CA ALA A 602 -7.47 6.10 -23.44
C ALA A 602 -8.29 5.30 -24.45
N PHE A 603 -8.20 3.97 -24.40
CA PHE A 603 -8.91 3.10 -25.34
C PHE A 603 -9.79 2.11 -24.59
N VAL A 604 -11.01 1.92 -25.09
CA VAL A 604 -11.97 0.93 -24.64
C VAL A 604 -12.33 0.03 -25.82
N SER A 605 -12.31 -1.28 -25.62
CA SER A 605 -12.75 -2.24 -26.63
C SER A 605 -14.23 -2.58 -26.38
N LEU A 606 -15.05 -2.43 -27.41
CA LEU A 606 -16.48 -2.74 -27.38
C LEU A 606 -16.80 -3.83 -28.41
N GLY A 607 -17.75 -4.69 -28.12
CA GLY A 607 -18.34 -5.58 -29.12
C GLY A 607 -18.98 -4.75 -30.25
N ASN A 608 -18.94 -5.24 -31.49
CA ASN A 608 -19.45 -4.46 -32.65
C ASN A 608 -20.98 -4.33 -32.68
N GLY A 609 -21.72 -5.25 -32.03
CA GLY A 609 -23.17 -5.21 -32.03
C GLY A 609 -23.83 -5.32 -33.42
N ASN A 610 -23.09 -5.75 -34.46
CA ASN A 610 -23.48 -5.66 -35.86
C ASN A 610 -24.24 -6.88 -36.41
N GLY A 611 -24.91 -7.63 -35.52
CA GLY A 611 -25.72 -8.79 -35.92
C GLY A 611 -24.93 -10.10 -36.13
N SER A 612 -23.64 -10.03 -36.37
CA SER A 612 -22.74 -11.18 -36.32
C SER A 612 -22.07 -11.34 -34.94
N PHE A 613 -22.38 -10.43 -34.06
CA PHE A 613 -21.87 -10.43 -32.69
C PHE A 613 -22.39 -11.63 -31.92
N VAL A 614 -21.50 -12.30 -31.22
CA VAL A 614 -21.83 -13.42 -30.32
C VAL A 614 -21.70 -12.91 -28.90
N ALA A 615 -22.84 -12.75 -28.23
CA ALA A 615 -22.90 -12.20 -26.87
C ALA A 615 -22.13 -13.03 -25.83
N ASP A 616 -22.11 -14.35 -26.01
CA ASP A 616 -21.28 -15.26 -25.22
C ASP A 616 -20.39 -16.11 -26.13
N PRO A 617 -19.27 -15.57 -26.63
CA PRO A 617 -18.43 -16.31 -27.54
C PRO A 617 -17.79 -17.52 -26.80
N SER A 618 -17.77 -18.64 -27.51
CA SER A 618 -17.05 -19.82 -27.01
C SER A 618 -15.56 -19.50 -26.78
N ALA A 619 -14.93 -20.27 -25.92
CA ALA A 619 -13.49 -20.08 -25.71
C ALA A 619 -12.66 -20.22 -27.00
N ALA A 620 -13.11 -21.01 -27.97
CA ALA A 620 -12.50 -21.12 -29.29
C ALA A 620 -12.63 -19.79 -30.09
N GLN A 621 -13.81 -19.18 -30.06
CA GLN A 621 -14.02 -17.87 -30.69
C GLN A 621 -13.21 -16.77 -30.02
N ARG A 622 -13.17 -16.77 -28.68
CA ARG A 622 -12.34 -15.81 -27.90
C ARG A 622 -10.86 -15.90 -28.23
N ALA A 623 -10.36 -17.05 -28.63
CA ALA A 623 -8.99 -17.25 -29.00
C ALA A 623 -8.69 -17.04 -30.50
N ASP A 624 -9.69 -16.83 -31.32
CA ASP A 624 -9.54 -16.60 -32.76
C ASP A 624 -9.36 -15.10 -33.05
N PRO A 625 -8.17 -14.64 -33.50
CA PRO A 625 -7.96 -13.25 -33.88
C PRO A 625 -8.92 -12.75 -34.99
N ALA A 626 -9.40 -13.64 -35.83
CA ALA A 626 -10.35 -13.27 -36.88
C ALA A 626 -11.74 -12.97 -36.30
N PHE A 627 -12.14 -13.70 -35.28
CA PHE A 627 -13.36 -13.42 -34.54
C PHE A 627 -13.35 -12.01 -33.93
N TRP A 628 -12.27 -11.64 -33.26
CA TRP A 628 -12.13 -10.31 -32.65
C TRP A 628 -12.16 -9.19 -33.68
N ARG A 629 -11.44 -9.33 -34.80
CA ARG A 629 -11.46 -8.34 -35.85
C ARG A 629 -12.85 -8.07 -36.41
N SER A 630 -13.70 -9.07 -36.44
CA SER A 630 -15.08 -8.94 -36.94
C SER A 630 -16.09 -8.50 -35.90
N ASN A 631 -15.75 -8.64 -34.61
CA ASN A 631 -16.72 -8.47 -33.52
C ASN A 631 -16.43 -7.30 -32.59
N TYR A 632 -15.28 -6.63 -32.72
CA TYR A 632 -14.91 -5.53 -31.81
C TYR A 632 -14.56 -4.23 -32.51
N THR A 633 -14.91 -3.15 -31.82
CA THR A 633 -14.48 -1.77 -32.14
C THR A 633 -13.66 -1.23 -30.99
N VAL A 634 -12.55 -0.59 -31.27
CA VAL A 634 -11.74 0.14 -30.28
C VAL A 634 -12.12 1.60 -30.34
N VAL A 635 -12.57 2.14 -29.23
CA VAL A 635 -12.99 3.53 -29.10
C VAL A 635 -11.98 4.31 -28.28
N ALA A 636 -11.47 5.39 -28.85
CA ALA A 636 -10.60 6.32 -28.16
C ALA A 636 -11.40 7.30 -27.30
N HIS A 637 -10.94 7.55 -26.09
CA HIS A 637 -11.54 8.48 -25.14
C HIS A 637 -10.52 9.50 -24.66
N ASP A 638 -10.94 10.75 -24.57
CA ASP A 638 -10.22 11.78 -23.81
C ASP A 638 -10.70 11.74 -22.36
N ASN A 639 -9.81 11.32 -21.48
CA ASN A 639 -10.06 11.26 -20.04
C ASN A 639 -9.58 12.51 -19.29
N THR A 640 -9.07 13.52 -20.00
CA THR A 640 -8.67 14.80 -19.43
C THR A 640 -9.83 15.43 -18.65
N GLY A 641 -9.59 15.83 -17.40
CA GLY A 641 -10.59 16.36 -16.50
C GLY A 641 -11.46 15.32 -15.78
N LYS A 642 -11.45 14.05 -16.21
CA LYS A 642 -12.17 12.97 -15.53
C LYS A 642 -11.54 12.63 -14.18
N ARG A 643 -12.34 12.06 -13.28
CA ARG A 643 -11.89 11.66 -11.95
C ARG A 643 -11.05 10.39 -12.02
N ILE A 644 -10.02 10.30 -11.19
CA ILE A 644 -9.25 9.07 -11.03
C ILE A 644 -10.17 8.00 -10.41
N PRO A 645 -10.28 6.81 -11.02
CA PRO A 645 -11.17 5.76 -10.56
C PRO A 645 -10.81 5.21 -9.18
N ARG A 646 -11.79 4.61 -8.52
CA ARG A 646 -11.66 4.00 -7.19
C ARG A 646 -11.12 4.96 -6.13
N THR A 647 -11.45 6.26 -6.27
CA THR A 647 -11.00 7.33 -5.39
C THR A 647 -12.21 8.10 -4.88
N PRO A 648 -12.72 7.75 -3.68
CA PRO A 648 -13.87 8.43 -3.08
C PRO A 648 -13.56 9.91 -2.83
N SER A 649 -14.52 10.78 -3.16
CA SER A 649 -14.34 12.23 -2.96
C SER A 649 -14.56 12.69 -1.53
N ARG A 650 -15.20 11.86 -0.70
CA ARG A 650 -15.44 12.12 0.73
C ARG A 650 -15.30 10.83 1.50
N MET A 651 -14.57 10.90 2.59
CA MET A 651 -14.36 9.80 3.52
C MET A 651 -14.53 10.32 4.94
N LEU A 652 -15.14 9.52 5.81
CA LEU A 652 -15.33 9.85 7.21
C LEU A 652 -15.19 8.58 8.04
N ASP A 653 -14.34 8.63 9.05
CA ASP A 653 -14.19 7.63 10.10
C ASP A 653 -14.50 8.28 11.44
N LEU A 654 -15.42 7.70 12.19
CA LEU A 654 -15.75 8.14 13.54
C LEU A 654 -15.66 6.95 14.48
N ARG A 655 -14.94 7.11 15.59
CA ARG A 655 -14.81 6.10 16.62
C ARG A 655 -15.21 6.66 17.97
N ALA A 656 -15.94 5.87 18.74
CA ALA A 656 -16.25 6.15 20.13
C ALA A 656 -15.86 4.94 20.99
N HIS A 657 -15.19 5.23 22.10
CA HIS A 657 -14.81 4.25 23.09
C HIS A 657 -15.50 4.58 24.40
N TRP A 658 -16.21 3.61 24.95
CA TRP A 658 -16.86 3.68 26.26
C TRP A 658 -16.16 2.76 27.24
N PHE A 659 -15.83 3.29 28.41
CA PHE A 659 -15.16 2.58 29.52
C PHE A 659 -16.14 2.45 30.71
N PRO A 660 -17.10 1.49 30.67
CA PRO A 660 -18.17 1.38 31.67
C PRO A 660 -17.67 0.99 33.07
N ALA A 661 -16.57 0.25 33.14
CA ALA A 661 -15.96 -0.22 34.37
C ALA A 661 -14.46 -0.50 34.14
N PRO A 662 -13.65 -0.64 35.21
CA PRO A 662 -12.24 -1.00 35.08
C PRO A 662 -12.04 -2.25 34.22
N GLY A 663 -11.13 -2.17 33.26
CA GLY A 663 -10.82 -3.26 32.33
C GLY A 663 -11.80 -3.43 31.17
N TRP A 664 -12.95 -2.77 31.14
CA TRP A 664 -13.91 -2.85 30.04
C TRP A 664 -13.73 -1.72 29.03
N THR A 665 -13.80 -2.07 27.77
CA THR A 665 -13.89 -1.12 26.66
C THR A 665 -14.95 -1.60 25.67
N VAL A 666 -15.91 -0.73 25.37
CA VAL A 666 -16.91 -0.92 24.30
C VAL A 666 -16.60 0.09 23.21
N SER A 667 -16.49 -0.36 21.97
CA SER A 667 -16.12 0.49 20.83
C SER A 667 -17.18 0.45 19.74
N GLY A 668 -17.48 1.61 19.16
CA GLY A 668 -18.27 1.74 17.94
C GLY A 668 -17.47 2.54 16.91
N GLU A 669 -17.49 2.09 15.66
CA GLU A 669 -16.82 2.75 14.54
C GLU A 669 -17.77 2.89 13.35
N ILE A 670 -17.86 4.08 12.78
CA ILE A 670 -18.58 4.37 11.54
C ILE A 670 -17.55 4.65 10.45
N ASP A 671 -17.57 3.83 9.39
CA ASP A 671 -16.79 4.01 8.15
C ASP A 671 -17.72 4.45 7.03
N TYR A 672 -17.57 5.70 6.56
CA TYR A 672 -18.28 6.25 5.41
C TYR A 672 -17.30 6.52 4.27
N ARG A 673 -17.66 6.03 3.07
CA ARG A 673 -16.98 6.33 1.81
C ARG A 673 -18.02 6.74 0.77
N ALA A 674 -17.83 7.90 0.16
CA ALA A 674 -18.65 8.31 -0.98
C ALA A 674 -18.42 7.38 -2.18
N GLY A 675 -19.41 7.31 -3.08
CA GLY A 675 -19.23 6.59 -4.34
C GLY A 675 -18.14 7.18 -5.21
N SER A 676 -17.52 6.34 -6.02
CA SER A 676 -16.47 6.71 -6.98
C SER A 676 -16.77 6.07 -8.34
N TRP A 677 -15.82 6.14 -9.26
CA TRP A 677 -15.91 5.50 -10.56
C TRP A 677 -15.15 4.16 -10.55
N ALA A 678 -15.68 3.17 -11.24
CA ALA A 678 -15.01 1.89 -11.40
C ALA A 678 -13.92 1.93 -12.49
N ASP A 679 -14.11 2.80 -13.47
CA ASP A 679 -13.34 2.89 -14.71
C ASP A 679 -12.76 4.29 -14.97
N GLU A 680 -11.78 4.37 -15.88
CA GLU A 680 -11.06 5.60 -16.22
C GLU A 680 -11.88 6.53 -17.11
N ILE A 681 -12.86 6.01 -17.86
CA ILE A 681 -13.75 6.82 -18.68
C ILE A 681 -14.91 7.43 -17.89
N ASN A 682 -15.02 7.12 -16.59
CA ASN A 682 -16.04 7.58 -15.66
C ASN A 682 -17.48 7.25 -16.13
N GLN A 683 -17.68 6.05 -16.63
CA GLN A 683 -18.99 5.56 -17.04
C GLN A 683 -19.67 4.78 -15.92
N GLU A 684 -18.99 3.80 -15.34
CA GLU A 684 -19.55 2.93 -14.34
C GLU A 684 -19.28 3.36 -12.91
N ARG A 685 -20.32 3.26 -12.06
CA ARG A 685 -20.26 3.70 -10.66
C ARG A 685 -19.88 2.57 -9.71
N TRP A 686 -18.92 2.84 -8.85
CA TRP A 686 -18.73 2.09 -7.62
C TRP A 686 -19.52 2.78 -6.50
N PRO A 687 -20.59 2.14 -5.98
CA PRO A 687 -21.46 2.76 -4.96
C PRO A 687 -20.71 3.12 -3.68
N GLY A 688 -21.16 4.19 -3.02
CA GLY A 688 -20.70 4.54 -1.69
C GLY A 688 -21.22 3.59 -0.62
N ARG A 689 -20.59 3.63 0.56
CA ARG A 689 -20.96 2.79 1.70
C ARG A 689 -20.91 3.56 3.01
N THR A 690 -21.69 3.08 3.98
CA THR A 690 -21.61 3.43 5.40
C THR A 690 -21.69 2.14 6.19
N LEU A 691 -20.66 1.83 6.96
CA LEU A 691 -20.55 0.62 7.76
C LEU A 691 -20.48 0.98 9.24
N LEU A 692 -21.07 0.14 10.10
CA LEU A 692 -20.91 0.20 11.54
C LEU A 692 -20.14 -1.03 12.00
N HIS A 693 -19.09 -0.81 12.79
CA HIS A 693 -18.33 -1.86 13.46
C HIS A 693 -18.50 -1.71 14.96
N LEU A 694 -18.64 -2.81 15.67
CA LEU A 694 -18.81 -2.84 17.11
C LEU A 694 -17.79 -3.78 17.75
N GLY A 695 -17.27 -3.40 18.91
CA GLY A 695 -16.32 -4.20 19.64
C GLY A 695 -16.53 -4.11 21.15
N VAL A 696 -16.21 -5.18 21.83
CA VAL A 696 -16.12 -5.22 23.30
C VAL A 696 -14.83 -5.92 23.69
N ARG A 697 -14.16 -5.39 24.69
CA ARG A 697 -12.92 -5.92 25.27
C ARG A 697 -13.00 -5.86 26.79
N HIS A 698 -12.51 -6.91 27.42
CA HIS A 698 -12.36 -6.95 28.88
C HIS A 698 -10.97 -7.46 29.24
N GLU A 699 -10.25 -6.72 30.07
CA GLU A 699 -8.94 -7.10 30.60
C GLU A 699 -9.02 -7.20 32.12
N THR A 700 -8.56 -8.32 32.68
CA THR A 700 -8.56 -8.58 34.10
C THR A 700 -7.26 -9.26 34.57
N LYS A 701 -6.87 -9.02 35.79
CA LYS A 701 -5.77 -9.80 36.45
C LYS A 701 -6.32 -11.14 36.89
N LEU A 702 -5.56 -12.20 36.65
CA LEU A 702 -5.92 -13.53 37.17
C LEU A 702 -5.65 -13.64 38.67
N PRO A 703 -6.52 -14.35 39.39
CA PRO A 703 -6.28 -14.63 40.82
C PRO A 703 -5.01 -15.47 41.01
N GLY A 704 -4.40 -15.40 42.20
CA GLY A 704 -3.24 -16.24 42.57
C GLY A 704 -1.89 -15.51 42.61
N GLY A 705 -1.84 -14.18 42.52
CA GLY A 705 -0.61 -13.38 42.76
C GLY A 705 0.45 -13.48 41.65
N SER A 706 0.18 -14.20 40.56
CA SER A 706 1.12 -14.43 39.46
C SER A 706 1.42 -13.20 38.60
N GLY A 707 0.64 -12.12 38.73
CA GLY A 707 0.73 -10.95 37.85
C GLY A 707 0.11 -11.18 36.45
N ALA A 708 -0.35 -12.38 36.16
CA ALA A 708 -0.92 -12.76 34.89
C ALA A 708 -2.21 -11.99 34.58
N ARG A 709 -2.39 -11.61 33.31
CA ARG A 709 -3.57 -10.89 32.81
C ARG A 709 -4.26 -11.69 31.72
N LEU A 710 -5.59 -11.71 31.78
CA LEU A 710 -6.44 -12.26 30.76
C LEU A 710 -7.17 -11.12 30.07
N LEU A 711 -7.08 -11.08 28.76
CA LEU A 711 -7.86 -10.22 27.89
C LEU A 711 -8.82 -11.08 27.06
N LEU A 712 -10.07 -10.68 27.03
CA LEU A 712 -11.11 -11.25 26.16
C LEU A 712 -11.62 -10.15 25.23
N PHE A 713 -11.91 -10.49 23.99
CA PHE A 713 -12.56 -9.56 23.07
C PHE A 713 -13.59 -10.25 22.17
N ALA A 714 -14.55 -9.46 21.72
CA ALA A 714 -15.45 -9.81 20.63
C ALA A 714 -15.65 -8.58 19.73
N ARG A 715 -15.65 -8.79 18.44
CA ARG A 715 -15.83 -7.74 17.41
C ARG A 715 -16.79 -8.22 16.32
N VAL A 716 -17.63 -7.30 15.88
CA VAL A 716 -18.52 -7.49 14.72
C VAL A 716 -18.24 -6.36 13.73
N ASP A 717 -17.73 -6.72 12.57
CA ASP A 717 -17.57 -5.81 11.45
C ASP A 717 -18.83 -5.83 10.59
N ASN A 718 -19.21 -4.65 10.04
CA ASN A 718 -20.43 -4.50 9.24
C ASN A 718 -21.68 -5.02 9.99
N ALA A 719 -21.95 -4.48 11.19
CA ALA A 719 -22.96 -4.98 12.10
C ALA A 719 -24.38 -5.06 11.49
N PHE A 720 -24.71 -4.20 10.53
CA PHE A 720 -25.99 -4.17 9.83
C PHE A 720 -26.05 -5.07 8.59
N ASP A 721 -25.01 -5.86 8.32
CA ASP A 721 -24.91 -6.78 7.17
C ASP A 721 -25.15 -6.09 5.82
N ARG A 722 -24.64 -4.85 5.67
CA ARG A 722 -24.79 -4.12 4.42
C ARG A 722 -23.97 -4.75 3.31
N ARG A 723 -24.65 -5.07 2.20
CA ARG A 723 -23.99 -5.57 0.99
C ARG A 723 -23.40 -4.41 0.21
N HIS A 724 -22.12 -4.48 -0.09
CA HIS A 724 -21.40 -3.51 -0.90
C HIS A 724 -20.27 -4.22 -1.69
N TRP A 725 -19.46 -3.47 -2.38
CA TRP A 725 -18.34 -4.01 -3.13
C TRP A 725 -17.05 -3.56 -2.48
N LEU A 726 -16.13 -4.50 -2.27
CA LEU A 726 -14.77 -4.18 -1.79
C LEU A 726 -13.95 -3.52 -2.91
N ILE A 727 -14.10 -4.03 -4.14
CA ILE A 727 -13.46 -3.50 -5.34
C ILE A 727 -14.46 -3.56 -6.49
N ALA A 728 -14.40 -2.54 -7.35
CA ALA A 728 -15.05 -2.54 -8.66
C ALA A 728 -14.09 -1.95 -9.69
N ARG A 729 -13.85 -2.67 -10.78
CA ARG A 729 -12.96 -2.28 -11.87
C ARG A 729 -13.63 -2.54 -13.21
N GLY A 730 -13.76 -1.50 -14.01
CA GLY A 730 -14.17 -1.62 -15.40
C GLY A 730 -13.01 -1.29 -16.33
N ALA A 731 -12.99 -1.90 -17.49
CA ALA A 731 -12.00 -1.62 -18.52
C ALA A 731 -12.54 -1.76 -19.95
N ASN A 732 -13.28 -2.82 -20.25
CA ASN A 732 -13.75 -3.16 -21.58
C ASN A 732 -15.09 -3.88 -21.48
N ASP A 733 -15.81 -3.96 -22.61
CA ASP A 733 -16.98 -4.81 -22.78
C ASP A 733 -16.55 -6.28 -22.55
N ALA A 734 -16.86 -6.81 -21.39
CA ALA A 734 -16.41 -8.12 -20.92
C ALA A 734 -17.40 -9.23 -21.30
N ASN A 735 -18.68 -8.89 -21.49
CA ASN A 735 -19.72 -9.81 -21.90
C ASN A 735 -19.94 -9.81 -23.43
N PHE A 736 -19.29 -8.90 -24.17
CA PHE A 736 -19.25 -8.78 -25.62
C PHE A 736 -20.59 -8.41 -26.25
N ASP A 737 -21.44 -7.67 -25.57
CA ASP A 737 -22.75 -7.28 -26.08
C ASP A 737 -22.74 -5.97 -26.88
N GLY A 738 -21.59 -5.30 -26.98
CA GLY A 738 -21.41 -4.06 -27.73
C GLY A 738 -21.60 -2.79 -26.92
N VAL A 739 -21.89 -2.94 -25.63
CA VAL A 739 -22.08 -1.84 -24.69
C VAL A 739 -21.16 -2.06 -23.50
N TYR A 740 -20.44 -1.04 -23.09
CA TYR A 740 -19.70 -1.09 -21.81
C TYR A 740 -20.63 -0.59 -20.70
N ASP A 741 -21.02 -1.48 -19.78
CA ASP A 741 -21.92 -1.16 -18.68
C ASP A 741 -21.56 -1.90 -17.38
N GLY A 742 -22.50 -1.90 -16.41
CA GLY A 742 -22.32 -2.54 -15.11
C GLY A 742 -22.08 -4.05 -15.16
N GLU A 743 -22.48 -4.72 -16.24
CA GLU A 743 -22.26 -6.17 -16.41
C GLU A 743 -20.83 -6.50 -16.86
N ASP A 744 -20.04 -5.48 -17.24
CA ASP A 744 -18.63 -5.62 -17.60
C ASP A 744 -17.66 -5.38 -16.45
N VAL A 745 -18.17 -4.85 -15.34
CA VAL A 745 -17.36 -4.49 -14.19
C VAL A 745 -16.93 -5.74 -13.42
N SER A 746 -15.61 -5.88 -13.23
CA SER A 746 -15.07 -6.89 -12.32
C SER A 746 -15.26 -6.43 -10.87
N ILE A 747 -16.03 -7.17 -10.09
CA ILE A 747 -16.45 -6.81 -8.74
C ILE A 747 -15.96 -7.85 -7.74
N VAL A 748 -15.44 -7.40 -6.61
CA VAL A 748 -15.25 -8.21 -5.41
C VAL A 748 -16.35 -7.85 -4.41
N PRO A 749 -17.40 -8.70 -4.27
CA PRO A 749 -18.48 -8.45 -3.33
C PRO A 749 -17.99 -8.52 -1.88
N ASP A 750 -18.54 -7.69 -1.01
CA ASP A 750 -18.24 -7.76 0.42
C ASP A 750 -18.86 -9.00 1.07
N PRO A 751 -18.15 -9.69 1.99
CA PRO A 751 -18.70 -10.86 2.69
C PRO A 751 -19.89 -10.56 3.60
N GLY A 752 -20.22 -9.30 3.88
CA GLY A 752 -21.26 -8.89 4.81
C GLY A 752 -20.76 -8.85 6.25
N ARG A 753 -21.62 -9.24 7.19
CA ARG A 753 -21.29 -9.23 8.61
C ARG A 753 -20.22 -10.28 8.94
N ILE A 754 -19.15 -9.80 9.61
CA ILE A 754 -18.04 -10.65 10.06
C ILE A 754 -17.93 -10.52 11.57
N TRP A 755 -17.88 -11.64 12.28
CA TRP A 755 -17.62 -11.68 13.73
C TRP A 755 -16.29 -12.33 14.04
N ARG A 756 -15.67 -11.85 15.11
CA ARG A 756 -14.42 -12.38 15.67
C ARG A 756 -14.47 -12.32 17.19
N PHE A 757 -13.86 -13.27 17.84
CA PHE A 757 -13.61 -13.24 19.27
C PHE A 757 -12.28 -13.91 19.57
N GLY A 758 -11.70 -13.57 20.68
CA GLY A 758 -10.44 -14.15 21.10
C GLY A 758 -10.07 -13.84 22.52
N LEU A 759 -8.98 -14.47 22.90
CA LEU A 759 -8.36 -14.29 24.20
C LEU A 759 -6.86 -14.04 24.06
N SER A 760 -6.29 -13.31 25.02
CA SER A 760 -4.85 -13.13 25.22
C SER A 760 -4.51 -13.36 26.68
N LEU A 761 -3.61 -14.28 26.94
CA LEU A 761 -3.03 -14.53 28.25
C LEU A 761 -1.61 -13.96 28.28
N ARG A 762 -1.31 -13.08 29.24
CA ARG A 762 -0.03 -12.40 29.39
C ARG A 762 0.53 -12.64 30.81
N TYR A 763 1.82 -13.01 30.87
CA TYR A 763 2.53 -13.27 32.15
C TYR A 763 3.83 -12.47 32.17
#